data_eec1b3e8c840e2ce3ad36eb96c8cee49
#
_entry.id   eec1b3e8c840e2ce3ad36eb96c8cee49
#
_cell.length_a   1.000
_cell.length_b   1.000
_cell.length_c   1.000
_cell.angle_alpha   90.00
_cell.angle_beta   90.00
_cell.angle_gamma   90.00
#
_symmetry.space_group_name_H-M   'P 1'
#
loop_
_entity.id
_entity.type
_entity.pdbx_description
1 polymer ?
#
loop_
_entity_poly.entity_id
_entity_poly.type
_entity_poly.pdbx_seq_one_letter_code
_entity_poly.pdbx_strand_id
1 'polypeptide(L)'
;MTGGIRVYDARAVVLFTLTYGQAAGKPAAPFPRFTSFPAGLHPFSFGNSPFAPPRFKLETNGTPWLLFDARANAALISPADNFLIASMSGDGVNEIASGLNAGVRDLPANFSHRTLVAFGSGIHATWNSWSAAFLALQGAPRPANDADTGLRYLGYWTDAGAAYYYNYQTNLGCAGTLEKLAARYREEKIPIRYFQLDSWWYYKTFTGADGKTGTIKAPKLPAGEWNRYGGLLKYEAHPAVLPDGLGGFHGEIGMPLITHNRWIDPASPYHEKYTISGVAAVDPKWWDDIMGYIAGNGVICYEQDWLSEIYFRSPGLQTTPGLGDAFADNMARAAREKNLSLQYCMALPRFFLQGARYPNLTTIRTSDDRFGRNRWDSFLYTSQFARAAGIWPWTDVFMSGETNNLLISVLSAGMVGIGDAMGMENRENLMRAARADGVLVKPDESLLPSDDVYVADAIGEPGAGGAKSPMVAWTYSDHGALRTVYVFAYDRAGPRLPPGRPPGKTADFIPAVFGLAGKVCMFDARSGTAHFLSANKRVELPLGLDGTAYCEITPVGKSGLAFFGDEGKFASNGRQRIAALGDADGKLTATITFAAGEKPVRVFGFAKNIPTVTAQSGSVGIPAFDPNTGRFSVDVSPADVVTNSGGDPIQTAIIIFKTR
;
A
#
# COMPACT_ATOMS: atom_id res chain seq x y z
N MET A 1 -12.80 -25.89 -29.69
CA MET A 1 -12.42 -24.60 -29.08
C MET A 1 -13.57 -23.62 -29.27
N THR A 2 -13.96 -22.89 -28.20
CA THR A 2 -15.11 -21.97 -28.21
C THR A 2 -14.71 -20.62 -27.64
N GLY A 3 -15.02 -19.53 -28.34
CA GLY A 3 -14.89 -18.17 -27.84
C GLY A 3 -16.23 -17.67 -27.31
N GLY A 4 -16.25 -17.04 -26.15
CA GLY A 4 -17.43 -16.45 -25.50
C GLY A 4 -17.20 -14.97 -25.17
N ILE A 5 -18.24 -14.16 -25.32
CA ILE A 5 -18.26 -12.75 -24.92
C ILE A 5 -19.47 -12.55 -24.00
N ARG A 6 -19.22 -12.05 -22.78
CA ARG A 6 -20.29 -11.67 -21.85
C ARG A 6 -20.22 -10.20 -21.55
N VAL A 7 -21.30 -9.49 -21.85
CA VAL A 7 -21.50 -8.09 -21.51
C VAL A 7 -22.35 -8.02 -20.25
N TYR A 8 -22.01 -7.16 -19.31
CA TYR A 8 -22.75 -6.98 -18.05
C TYR A 8 -23.57 -5.70 -18.10
N ASP A 9 -24.90 -5.81 -18.12
CA ASP A 9 -25.81 -4.67 -18.29
C ASP A 9 -25.74 -3.67 -17.13
N ALA A 10 -25.48 -4.15 -15.90
CA ALA A 10 -25.41 -3.31 -14.71
C ALA A 10 -24.06 -2.60 -14.51
N ARG A 11 -23.06 -2.90 -15.36
CA ARG A 11 -21.71 -2.35 -15.28
C ARG A 11 -21.11 -2.26 -16.67
N ALA A 12 -20.32 -1.23 -16.93
CA ALA A 12 -19.61 -1.09 -18.20
C ALA A 12 -18.39 -2.04 -18.26
N VAL A 13 -18.68 -3.35 -18.28
CA VAL A 13 -17.68 -4.43 -18.19
C VAL A 13 -17.99 -5.52 -19.20
N VAL A 14 -16.95 -6.04 -19.86
CA VAL A 14 -17.02 -7.16 -20.80
C VAL A 14 -16.02 -8.23 -20.40
N LEU A 15 -16.47 -9.49 -20.37
CA LEU A 15 -15.62 -10.66 -20.10
C LEU A 15 -15.53 -11.50 -21.39
N PHE A 16 -14.31 -11.69 -21.88
CA PHE A 16 -13.97 -12.59 -22.95
C PHE A 16 -13.49 -13.91 -22.38
N THR A 17 -13.90 -15.03 -22.96
CA THR A 17 -13.51 -16.39 -22.53
C THR A 17 -13.13 -17.21 -23.75
N LEU A 18 -11.95 -17.83 -23.71
CA LEU A 18 -11.53 -18.85 -24.67
C LEU A 18 -11.46 -20.20 -23.97
N THR A 19 -12.23 -21.18 -24.44
CA THR A 19 -12.32 -22.53 -23.83
C THR A 19 -11.82 -23.59 -24.82
N TYR A 20 -10.92 -24.47 -24.36
CA TYR A 20 -10.41 -25.62 -25.07
C TYR A 20 -11.26 -26.86 -24.67
N GLY A 21 -12.20 -27.28 -25.53
CA GLY A 21 -13.03 -28.44 -25.22
C GLY A 21 -12.26 -29.76 -25.17
N GLN A 22 -11.10 -29.85 -25.80
CA GLN A 22 -10.18 -30.99 -25.79
C GLN A 22 -8.78 -30.52 -25.40
N ALA A 23 -7.94 -31.46 -24.94
CA ALA A 23 -6.55 -31.18 -24.67
C ALA A 23 -5.82 -30.66 -25.94
N ALA A 24 -4.90 -29.72 -25.75
CA ALA A 24 -4.15 -29.10 -26.85
C ALA A 24 -2.66 -28.98 -26.49
N GLY A 25 -1.77 -29.36 -27.42
CA GLY A 25 -0.34 -29.31 -27.20
C GLY A 25 0.27 -27.90 -27.20
N LYS A 26 -0.48 -26.88 -27.61
CA LYS A 26 -0.07 -25.47 -27.62
C LYS A 26 -1.27 -24.52 -27.55
N PRO A 27 -1.10 -23.27 -27.11
CA PRO A 27 -2.14 -22.25 -27.14
C PRO A 27 -2.65 -21.97 -28.56
N ALA A 28 -3.93 -21.62 -28.65
CA ALA A 28 -4.52 -21.03 -29.87
C ALA A 28 -4.07 -19.59 -30.04
N ALA A 29 -4.50 -18.98 -31.16
CA ALA A 29 -4.38 -17.53 -31.35
C ALA A 29 -5.03 -16.77 -30.19
N PRO A 30 -4.50 -15.59 -29.81
CA PRO A 30 -5.03 -14.77 -28.74
C PRO A 30 -6.51 -14.42 -28.93
N PHE A 31 -7.29 -14.41 -27.84
CA PHE A 31 -8.66 -13.97 -27.81
C PHE A 31 -8.97 -13.30 -26.47
N PRO A 32 -9.41 -12.00 -26.45
CA PRO A 32 -9.69 -11.16 -27.62
C PRO A 32 -8.43 -10.65 -28.34
N ARG A 33 -8.65 -10.22 -29.58
CA ARG A 33 -7.68 -9.49 -30.38
C ARG A 33 -8.36 -8.27 -30.98
N PHE A 34 -7.95 -7.08 -30.55
CA PHE A 34 -8.46 -5.80 -31.05
C PHE A 34 -7.47 -5.24 -32.06
N THR A 35 -7.97 -4.80 -33.22
CA THR A 35 -7.17 -4.29 -34.34
C THR A 35 -7.57 -2.90 -34.80
N SER A 36 -8.49 -2.26 -34.07
CA SER A 36 -8.95 -0.89 -34.35
C SER A 36 -9.24 -0.18 -33.03
N PHE A 37 -8.77 1.05 -32.90
CA PHE A 37 -8.91 1.87 -31.72
C PHE A 37 -9.42 3.28 -32.09
N PRO A 38 -10.21 3.92 -31.21
CA PRO A 38 -10.53 5.34 -31.36
C PRO A 38 -9.24 6.18 -31.40
N ALA A 39 -9.25 7.24 -32.20
CA ALA A 39 -8.15 8.19 -32.25
C ALA A 39 -8.05 8.99 -30.93
N GLY A 40 -6.84 9.42 -30.58
CA GLY A 40 -6.60 10.27 -29.40
C GLY A 40 -6.58 9.53 -28.08
N LEU A 41 -6.45 8.21 -28.06
CA LEU A 41 -6.23 7.44 -26.85
C LEU A 41 -4.75 7.48 -26.45
N HIS A 42 -4.51 7.70 -25.15
CA HIS A 42 -3.20 7.67 -24.52
C HIS A 42 -3.02 6.36 -23.76
N PRO A 43 -1.91 5.66 -23.96
CA PRO A 43 -1.65 4.38 -23.29
C PRO A 43 -0.99 4.56 -21.94
N PHE A 44 -1.38 3.71 -20.98
CA PHE A 44 -0.70 3.53 -19.70
C PHE A 44 -0.65 2.04 -19.35
N SER A 45 0.46 1.61 -18.80
CA SER A 45 0.66 0.24 -18.29
C SER A 45 1.66 0.23 -17.15
N PHE A 46 2.08 -0.96 -16.74
CA PHE A 46 3.13 -1.16 -15.75
C PHE A 46 4.35 -1.83 -16.37
N GLY A 47 5.53 -1.62 -15.80
CA GLY A 47 6.73 -2.36 -16.19
C GLY A 47 6.57 -3.83 -15.82
N ASN A 48 6.88 -4.75 -16.75
CA ASN A 48 7.00 -6.18 -16.44
C ASN A 48 8.35 -6.44 -15.72
N SER A 49 8.55 -5.76 -14.62
CA SER A 49 9.75 -5.71 -13.79
C SER A 49 9.36 -5.60 -12.30
N PRO A 50 10.29 -5.79 -11.34
CA PRO A 50 10.00 -5.65 -9.91
C PRO A 50 9.26 -4.36 -9.58
N PHE A 51 8.32 -4.45 -8.65
CA PHE A 51 7.47 -3.34 -8.15
C PHE A 51 6.50 -2.76 -9.19
N ALA A 52 6.37 -3.36 -10.37
CA ALA A 52 5.43 -2.94 -11.43
C ALA A 52 5.43 -1.40 -11.66
N PRO A 53 6.56 -0.76 -12.00
CA PRO A 53 6.63 0.69 -12.12
C PRO A 53 5.77 1.21 -13.27
N PRO A 54 5.18 2.43 -13.17
CA PRO A 54 4.29 3.00 -14.16
C PRO A 54 5.00 3.25 -15.51
N ARG A 55 4.25 3.08 -16.61
CA ARG A 55 4.69 3.32 -17.99
C ARG A 55 3.60 4.03 -18.80
N PHE A 56 3.90 5.18 -19.38
CA PHE A 56 3.02 5.86 -20.35
C PHE A 56 3.24 5.30 -21.77
N LYS A 57 3.16 4.00 -21.88
CA LYS A 57 3.15 3.17 -23.09
C LYS A 57 2.59 1.80 -22.73
N LEU A 58 2.16 1.00 -23.68
CA LEU A 58 1.84 -0.40 -23.41
C LEU A 58 3.11 -1.24 -23.39
N GLU A 59 3.33 -1.94 -22.31
CA GLU A 59 4.45 -2.86 -22.15
C GLU A 59 3.95 -4.31 -22.14
N THR A 60 4.55 -5.17 -22.95
CA THR A 60 4.19 -6.59 -23.04
C THR A 60 4.18 -7.21 -21.63
N ASN A 61 3.07 -7.84 -21.26
CA ASN A 61 2.81 -8.40 -19.94
C ASN A 61 2.81 -7.40 -18.77
N GLY A 62 2.86 -6.11 -19.04
CA GLY A 62 2.76 -5.03 -18.05
C GLY A 62 1.31 -4.65 -17.71
N THR A 63 0.45 -5.64 -17.54
CA THR A 63 -1.00 -5.47 -17.33
C THR A 63 -1.36 -5.12 -15.88
N PRO A 64 -2.51 -4.46 -15.61
CA PRO A 64 -3.55 -4.02 -16.54
C PRO A 64 -3.12 -2.89 -17.51
N TRP A 65 -3.71 -2.88 -18.68
CA TRP A 65 -3.50 -1.84 -19.70
C TRP A 65 -4.63 -0.84 -19.70
N LEU A 66 -4.32 0.42 -19.48
CA LEU A 66 -5.26 1.54 -19.48
C LEU A 66 -5.08 2.34 -20.78
N LEU A 67 -6.19 2.59 -21.49
CA LEU A 67 -6.28 3.51 -22.61
C LEU A 67 -7.27 4.62 -22.24
N PHE A 68 -6.91 5.89 -22.40
CA PHE A 68 -7.76 7.01 -22.02
C PHE A 68 -7.60 8.20 -22.95
N ASP A 69 -8.66 9.01 -23.07
CA ASP A 69 -8.65 10.25 -23.84
C ASP A 69 -8.30 11.47 -22.97
N ALA A 70 -8.20 12.64 -23.60
CA ALA A 70 -7.93 13.92 -22.93
C ALA A 70 -9.02 14.35 -21.93
N ARG A 71 -10.19 13.69 -21.92
CA ARG A 71 -11.30 13.92 -20.97
C ARG A 71 -11.33 12.84 -19.89
N ALA A 72 -10.30 12.02 -19.82
CA ALA A 72 -10.18 10.89 -18.92
C ALA A 72 -11.25 9.78 -19.11
N ASN A 73 -11.99 9.74 -20.26
CA ASN A 73 -12.76 8.54 -20.58
C ASN A 73 -11.79 7.40 -20.86
N ALA A 74 -12.03 6.24 -20.26
CA ALA A 74 -11.00 5.21 -20.23
C ALA A 74 -11.55 3.80 -20.44
N ALA A 75 -10.66 2.91 -20.92
CA ALA A 75 -10.82 1.47 -20.97
C ALA A 75 -9.64 0.80 -20.26
N LEU A 76 -9.92 -0.20 -19.42
CA LEU A 76 -8.91 -0.98 -18.69
C LEU A 76 -9.02 -2.46 -19.09
N ILE A 77 -7.91 -3.06 -19.52
CA ILE A 77 -7.85 -4.42 -20.08
C ILE A 77 -6.83 -5.25 -19.32
N SER A 78 -7.21 -6.45 -18.86
CA SER A 78 -6.30 -7.38 -18.21
C SER A 78 -6.70 -8.85 -18.41
N PRO A 79 -5.77 -9.81 -18.25
CA PRO A 79 -6.15 -11.17 -17.93
C PRO A 79 -7.04 -11.22 -16.70
N ALA A 80 -7.91 -12.23 -16.58
CA ALA A 80 -8.79 -12.45 -15.43
C ALA A 80 -8.61 -13.82 -14.77
N ASP A 81 -7.69 -14.62 -15.29
CA ASP A 81 -7.22 -15.89 -14.72
C ASP A 81 -5.88 -16.32 -15.34
N ASN A 82 -5.32 -17.46 -14.86
CA ASN A 82 -4.07 -18.05 -15.35
C ASN A 82 -2.90 -17.05 -15.39
N PHE A 83 -2.83 -16.15 -14.43
CA PHE A 83 -2.01 -14.93 -14.49
C PHE A 83 -0.53 -15.21 -14.77
N LEU A 84 0.04 -16.31 -14.24
CA LEU A 84 1.46 -16.61 -14.39
C LEU A 84 1.82 -17.14 -15.79
N ILE A 85 0.86 -17.71 -16.52
CA ILE A 85 1.03 -18.12 -17.91
C ILE A 85 0.29 -17.22 -18.92
N ALA A 86 -0.44 -16.22 -18.46
CA ALA A 86 -1.10 -15.24 -19.32
C ALA A 86 -0.08 -14.35 -20.06
N SER A 87 -0.46 -13.92 -21.25
CA SER A 87 0.29 -12.97 -22.07
C SER A 87 -0.61 -11.92 -22.66
N MET A 88 -0.17 -10.66 -22.56
CA MET A 88 -0.76 -9.56 -23.32
C MET A 88 0.33 -8.87 -24.14
N SER A 89 0.03 -8.66 -25.41
CA SER A 89 0.95 -8.06 -26.39
C SER A 89 0.20 -7.07 -27.27
N GLY A 90 0.96 -6.18 -27.90
CA GLY A 90 0.47 -5.16 -28.83
C GLY A 90 0.98 -3.77 -28.48
N ASP A 91 0.57 -2.77 -29.27
CA ASP A 91 1.03 -1.38 -29.15
C ASP A 91 -0.13 -0.39 -28.85
N GLY A 92 -1.38 -0.86 -28.87
CA GLY A 92 -2.57 -0.01 -28.68
C GLY A 92 -2.90 0.89 -29.88
N VAL A 93 -2.18 0.76 -30.98
CA VAL A 93 -2.42 1.47 -32.26
C VAL A 93 -2.87 0.48 -33.32
N ASN A 94 -2.11 -0.58 -33.53
CA ASN A 94 -2.39 -1.60 -34.52
C ASN A 94 -3.05 -2.83 -33.91
N GLU A 95 -2.65 -3.18 -32.71
CA GLU A 95 -3.15 -4.39 -32.07
C GLU A 95 -3.10 -4.33 -30.52
N ILE A 96 -4.08 -4.96 -29.89
CA ILE A 96 -4.02 -5.45 -28.49
C ILE A 96 -4.52 -6.89 -28.52
N ALA A 97 -3.69 -7.82 -28.03
CA ALA A 97 -3.99 -9.25 -28.00
C ALA A 97 -3.81 -9.81 -26.60
N SER A 98 -4.80 -10.56 -26.10
CA SER A 98 -4.75 -11.28 -24.81
C SER A 98 -4.80 -12.79 -25.04
N GLY A 99 -3.89 -13.52 -24.41
CA GLY A 99 -3.80 -14.95 -24.56
C GLY A 99 -2.86 -15.60 -23.54
N LEU A 100 -2.15 -16.62 -23.94
CA LEU A 100 -1.19 -17.35 -23.11
C LEU A 100 0.23 -17.17 -23.64
N ASN A 101 1.23 -17.35 -22.79
CA ASN A 101 2.64 -17.33 -23.18
C ASN A 101 2.89 -18.35 -24.31
N ALA A 102 3.66 -17.99 -25.32
CA ALA A 102 3.95 -18.84 -26.48
C ALA A 102 4.63 -20.18 -26.10
N GLY A 103 5.32 -20.21 -24.96
CA GLY A 103 5.96 -21.41 -24.41
C GLY A 103 5.03 -22.41 -23.74
N VAL A 104 3.78 -22.07 -23.49
CA VAL A 104 2.80 -22.96 -22.83
C VAL A 104 2.58 -24.21 -23.69
N ARG A 105 2.55 -25.38 -23.03
CA ARG A 105 2.32 -26.70 -23.64
C ARG A 105 1.31 -27.48 -22.80
N ASP A 106 0.75 -28.53 -23.40
CA ASP A 106 -0.07 -29.51 -22.73
C ASP A 106 -1.27 -28.92 -21.96
N LEU A 107 -2.04 -28.08 -22.65
CA LEU A 107 -3.30 -27.54 -22.13
C LEU A 107 -4.30 -28.70 -21.91
N PRO A 108 -4.84 -28.87 -20.69
CA PRO A 108 -5.81 -29.91 -20.42
C PRO A 108 -7.14 -29.67 -21.14
N ALA A 109 -7.95 -30.73 -21.28
CA ALA A 109 -9.32 -30.60 -21.75
C ALA A 109 -10.12 -29.69 -20.80
N ASN A 110 -11.01 -28.88 -21.36
CA ASN A 110 -11.82 -27.87 -20.67
C ASN A 110 -11.02 -26.73 -20.04
N PHE A 111 -9.74 -26.58 -20.39
CA PHE A 111 -8.97 -25.39 -20.01
C PHE A 111 -9.61 -24.13 -20.58
N SER A 112 -9.70 -23.08 -19.78
CA SER A 112 -10.19 -21.78 -20.21
C SER A 112 -9.24 -20.65 -19.82
N HIS A 113 -9.23 -19.61 -20.64
CA HIS A 113 -8.54 -18.34 -20.35
C HIS A 113 -9.48 -17.17 -20.54
N ARG A 114 -9.50 -16.26 -19.56
CA ARG A 114 -10.42 -15.12 -19.54
C ARG A 114 -9.69 -13.79 -19.57
N THR A 115 -10.32 -12.81 -20.22
CA THR A 115 -9.84 -11.43 -20.29
C THR A 115 -10.97 -10.49 -19.90
N LEU A 116 -10.71 -9.56 -18.99
CA LEU A 116 -11.64 -8.56 -18.49
C LEU A 116 -11.35 -7.21 -19.13
N VAL A 117 -12.40 -6.52 -19.60
CA VAL A 117 -12.37 -5.14 -20.10
C VAL A 117 -13.40 -4.34 -19.32
N ALA A 118 -12.99 -3.22 -18.76
CA ALA A 118 -13.87 -2.26 -18.09
C ALA A 118 -13.78 -0.88 -18.76
N PHE A 119 -14.87 -0.14 -18.76
CA PHE A 119 -14.96 1.20 -19.32
C PHE A 119 -15.48 2.18 -18.27
N GLY A 120 -15.17 3.46 -18.41
CA GLY A 120 -15.68 4.50 -17.53
C GLY A 120 -15.41 5.91 -18.02
N SER A 121 -16.20 6.86 -17.51
CA SER A 121 -15.94 8.29 -17.59
C SER A 121 -15.16 8.68 -16.34
N GLY A 122 -13.87 8.88 -16.48
CA GLY A 122 -12.88 9.03 -15.40
C GLY A 122 -11.99 7.79 -15.25
N ILE A 123 -10.69 8.03 -15.08
CA ILE A 123 -9.69 6.98 -14.88
C ILE A 123 -9.97 6.24 -13.57
N HIS A 124 -10.20 6.97 -12.47
CA HIS A 124 -10.56 6.35 -11.18
C HIS A 124 -11.87 5.55 -11.27
N ALA A 125 -12.88 6.07 -11.98
CA ALA A 125 -14.15 5.36 -12.16
C ALA A 125 -13.95 4.06 -12.94
N THR A 126 -13.08 4.05 -13.95
CA THR A 126 -12.72 2.85 -14.73
C THR A 126 -12.00 1.82 -13.87
N TRP A 127 -11.01 2.24 -13.07
CA TRP A 127 -10.33 1.38 -12.11
C TRP A 127 -11.30 0.77 -11.08
N ASN A 128 -12.27 1.56 -10.58
CA ASN A 128 -13.28 1.09 -9.65
C ASN A 128 -14.21 0.04 -10.28
N SER A 129 -14.65 0.27 -11.52
CA SER A 129 -15.50 -0.68 -12.26
C SER A 129 -14.75 -1.98 -12.54
N TRP A 130 -13.48 -1.89 -12.96
CA TRP A 130 -12.61 -3.03 -13.17
C TRP A 130 -12.38 -3.80 -11.86
N SER A 131 -11.99 -3.12 -10.80
CA SER A 131 -11.72 -3.71 -9.48
C SER A 131 -12.92 -4.48 -8.95
N ALA A 132 -14.11 -3.88 -8.99
CA ALA A 132 -15.33 -4.53 -8.51
C ALA A 132 -15.68 -5.80 -9.30
N ALA A 133 -15.47 -5.80 -10.63
CA ALA A 133 -15.69 -6.97 -11.47
C ALA A 133 -14.57 -8.02 -11.27
N PHE A 134 -13.33 -7.56 -11.22
CA PHE A 134 -12.16 -8.41 -11.06
C PHE A 134 -12.18 -9.16 -9.72
N LEU A 135 -12.38 -8.46 -8.61
CA LEU A 135 -12.45 -9.08 -7.27
C LEU A 135 -13.64 -10.05 -7.14
N ALA A 136 -14.79 -9.71 -7.77
CA ALA A 136 -15.92 -10.64 -7.82
C ALA A 136 -15.58 -11.94 -8.57
N LEU A 137 -14.75 -11.88 -9.63
CA LEU A 137 -14.26 -13.06 -10.35
C LEU A 137 -13.24 -13.88 -9.54
N GLN A 138 -12.45 -13.23 -8.68
CA GLN A 138 -11.47 -13.90 -7.82
C GLN A 138 -12.09 -14.49 -6.55
N GLY A 139 -13.27 -14.00 -6.14
CA GLY A 139 -13.99 -14.51 -4.96
C GLY A 139 -13.38 -14.12 -3.61
N ALA A 140 -12.45 -13.18 -3.58
CA ALA A 140 -11.82 -12.69 -2.36
C ALA A 140 -12.12 -11.20 -2.14
N PRO A 141 -12.73 -10.82 -1.00
CA PRO A 141 -12.91 -9.42 -0.66
C PRO A 141 -11.58 -8.77 -0.27
N ARG A 142 -11.46 -7.46 -0.49
CA ARG A 142 -10.32 -6.69 0.02
C ARG A 142 -10.32 -6.71 1.55
N PRO A 143 -9.20 -7.04 2.21
CA PRO A 143 -9.10 -6.95 3.67
C PRO A 143 -9.25 -5.50 4.15
N ALA A 144 -9.73 -5.31 5.38
CA ALA A 144 -9.73 -4.00 6.02
C ALA A 144 -8.30 -3.46 6.16
N ASN A 145 -8.14 -2.12 6.25
CA ASN A 145 -6.81 -1.51 6.37
C ASN A 145 -6.14 -1.72 7.74
N ASP A 146 -6.78 -2.47 8.61
CA ASP A 146 -6.31 -2.89 9.94
C ASP A 146 -6.56 -4.39 10.20
N ALA A 147 -6.69 -5.17 9.13
CA ALA A 147 -7.05 -6.60 9.18
C ALA A 147 -6.02 -7.47 9.90
N ASP A 148 -4.77 -7.08 9.92
CA ASP A 148 -3.69 -7.76 10.62
C ASP A 148 -2.79 -6.79 11.40
N THR A 149 -1.84 -7.33 12.16
CA THR A 149 -0.93 -6.54 13.00
C THR A 149 -0.05 -5.59 12.17
N GLY A 150 0.44 -6.01 11.01
CA GLY A 150 1.28 -5.17 10.13
C GLY A 150 0.53 -3.96 9.59
N LEU A 151 -0.74 -4.14 9.23
CA LEU A 151 -1.62 -3.05 8.78
C LEU A 151 -2.10 -2.17 9.93
N ARG A 152 -2.37 -2.76 11.10
CA ARG A 152 -3.00 -2.06 12.23
C ARG A 152 -2.03 -1.20 13.03
N TYR A 153 -0.79 -1.65 13.18
CA TYR A 153 0.16 -1.03 14.10
C TYR A 153 1.41 -0.49 13.42
N LEU A 154 2.05 0.47 14.08
CA LEU A 154 3.35 0.99 13.70
C LEU A 154 4.43 -0.08 13.93
N GLY A 155 5.28 -0.32 12.92
CA GLY A 155 6.35 -1.32 12.94
C GLY A 155 7.76 -0.74 12.94
N TYR A 156 8.73 -1.61 13.26
CA TYR A 156 10.14 -1.39 13.01
C TYR A 156 10.62 -2.38 11.95
N TRP A 157 11.29 -1.90 10.91
CA TRP A 157 11.73 -2.70 9.78
C TRP A 157 13.24 -2.71 9.64
N THR A 158 13.80 -3.88 9.27
CA THR A 158 15.23 -4.04 8.99
C THR A 158 15.52 -4.22 7.50
N ASP A 159 14.66 -3.70 6.65
CA ASP A 159 14.74 -3.78 5.18
C ASP A 159 15.93 -3.00 4.62
N ALA A 160 16.20 -3.18 3.31
CA ALA A 160 17.31 -2.51 2.63
C ALA A 160 17.26 -0.98 2.78
N GLY A 161 18.24 -0.42 3.48
CA GLY A 161 18.31 1.00 3.82
C GLY A 161 17.96 1.35 5.25
N ALA A 162 17.47 0.41 6.08
CA ALA A 162 17.36 0.56 7.51
C ALA A 162 18.74 0.61 8.20
N ALA A 163 18.79 1.22 9.38
CA ALA A 163 20.02 1.31 10.16
C ALA A 163 20.60 -0.06 10.50
N TYR A 164 19.72 -1.05 10.72
CA TYR A 164 20.11 -2.40 11.09
C TYR A 164 19.83 -3.46 10.01
N TYR A 165 19.91 -3.04 8.73
CA TYR A 165 19.97 -3.96 7.60
C TYR A 165 21.37 -4.53 7.47
N TYR A 166 21.56 -5.84 7.71
CA TYR A 166 22.88 -6.49 7.77
C TYR A 166 23.89 -5.70 8.62
N ASN A 167 23.41 -5.02 9.65
CA ASN A 167 24.17 -4.13 10.50
C ASN A 167 23.70 -4.24 11.96
N TYR A 168 24.58 -3.97 12.91
CA TYR A 168 24.32 -4.03 14.33
C TYR A 168 25.31 -3.19 15.13
N GLN A 169 25.07 -2.98 16.41
CA GLN A 169 26.06 -2.42 17.33
C GLN A 169 27.05 -3.50 17.75
N THR A 170 28.32 -3.31 17.44
CA THR A 170 29.37 -4.33 17.56
C THR A 170 29.56 -4.91 18.95
N ASN A 171 29.22 -4.15 20.00
CA ASN A 171 29.26 -4.60 21.39
C ASN A 171 28.03 -5.39 21.84
N LEU A 172 26.97 -5.48 21.00
CA LEU A 172 25.71 -6.14 21.33
C LEU A 172 25.40 -7.36 20.44
N GLY A 173 26.00 -7.42 19.26
CA GLY A 173 25.60 -8.38 18.23
C GLY A 173 24.25 -8.04 17.58
N CYS A 174 23.78 -8.87 16.64
CA CYS A 174 22.53 -8.62 15.92
C CYS A 174 21.32 -8.73 16.85
N ALA A 175 21.15 -9.85 17.55
CA ALA A 175 20.05 -10.05 18.48
C ALA A 175 20.03 -8.97 19.55
N GLY A 176 21.12 -8.80 20.30
CA GLY A 176 21.19 -7.83 21.39
C GLY A 176 20.98 -6.37 20.97
N THR A 177 21.30 -6.01 19.71
CA THR A 177 20.98 -4.67 19.19
C THR A 177 19.48 -4.44 19.10
N LEU A 178 18.73 -5.39 18.53
CA LEU A 178 17.28 -5.26 18.35
C LEU A 178 16.52 -5.46 19.67
N GLU A 179 16.99 -6.35 20.55
CA GLU A 179 16.47 -6.53 21.90
C GLU A 179 16.57 -5.23 22.72
N LYS A 180 17.76 -4.59 22.70
CA LYS A 180 17.96 -3.29 23.35
C LYS A 180 17.11 -2.19 22.74
N LEU A 181 16.94 -2.20 21.41
CA LEU A 181 16.04 -1.27 20.71
C LEU A 181 14.60 -1.45 21.18
N ALA A 182 14.12 -2.71 21.26
CA ALA A 182 12.77 -3.00 21.72
C ALA A 182 12.55 -2.60 23.19
N ALA A 183 13.54 -2.83 24.07
CA ALA A 183 13.51 -2.38 25.45
C ALA A 183 13.40 -0.85 25.55
N ARG A 184 14.21 -0.13 24.77
CA ARG A 184 14.16 1.34 24.67
C ARG A 184 12.78 1.84 24.21
N TYR A 185 12.17 1.21 23.20
CA TYR A 185 10.84 1.60 22.73
C TYR A 185 9.77 1.47 23.81
N ARG A 186 9.84 0.44 24.65
CA ARG A 186 8.96 0.29 25.81
C ARG A 186 9.20 1.37 26.86
N GLU A 187 10.46 1.64 27.20
CA GLU A 187 10.86 2.64 28.22
C GLU A 187 10.47 4.06 27.81
N GLU A 188 10.77 4.46 26.57
CA GLU A 188 10.48 5.79 26.04
C GLU A 188 9.06 5.95 25.46
N LYS A 189 8.25 4.88 25.56
CA LYS A 189 6.88 4.85 25.04
C LYS A 189 6.81 5.23 23.57
N ILE A 190 7.75 4.75 22.76
CA ILE A 190 7.68 4.78 21.32
C ILE A 190 6.76 3.63 20.88
N PRO A 191 5.65 3.89 20.16
CA PRO A 191 4.55 2.95 20.04
C PRO A 191 4.73 1.89 18.94
N ILE A 192 5.93 1.31 18.82
CA ILE A 192 6.22 0.18 17.92
C ILE A 192 5.57 -1.09 18.48
N ARG A 193 4.99 -1.93 17.61
CA ARG A 193 4.24 -3.13 17.98
C ARG A 193 4.66 -4.41 17.29
N TYR A 194 5.54 -4.35 16.30
CA TYR A 194 6.11 -5.52 15.66
C TYR A 194 7.47 -5.19 15.04
N PHE A 195 8.27 -6.24 14.77
CA PHE A 195 9.54 -6.14 14.06
C PHE A 195 9.48 -6.92 12.75
N GLN A 196 9.95 -6.33 11.65
CA GLN A 196 10.17 -7.02 10.39
C GLN A 196 11.65 -7.34 10.21
N LEU A 197 11.94 -8.61 10.00
CA LEU A 197 13.27 -9.15 9.81
C LEU A 197 13.49 -9.43 8.32
N ASP A 198 14.31 -8.63 7.68
CA ASP A 198 14.76 -8.86 6.31
C ASP A 198 15.69 -10.10 6.22
N SER A 199 16.29 -10.31 5.09
CA SER A 199 17.03 -11.51 4.67
C SER A 199 18.27 -11.88 5.51
N TRP A 200 18.67 -11.13 6.51
CA TRP A 200 19.95 -11.29 7.22
C TRP A 200 19.97 -12.45 8.23
N TRP A 201 18.87 -13.03 8.64
CA TRP A 201 18.79 -13.93 9.80
C TRP A 201 18.86 -15.43 9.49
N TYR A 202 18.69 -15.88 8.24
CA TYR A 202 18.65 -17.28 7.83
C TYR A 202 19.85 -17.69 6.94
N TYR A 203 20.02 -19.01 6.69
CA TYR A 203 21.13 -19.54 5.88
C TYR A 203 20.96 -19.25 4.40
N LYS A 204 21.97 -18.69 3.78
CA LYS A 204 22.03 -18.32 2.36
C LYS A 204 23.34 -18.69 1.71
N THR A 205 23.36 -18.69 0.35
CA THR A 205 24.56 -18.82 -0.46
C THR A 205 25.13 -17.46 -0.85
N PHE A 206 26.19 -17.50 -1.70
CA PHE A 206 26.66 -16.35 -2.48
C PHE A 206 26.13 -16.34 -3.91
N THR A 207 25.32 -17.33 -4.29
CA THR A 207 24.89 -17.54 -5.67
C THR A 207 23.58 -16.79 -5.93
N GLY A 208 23.55 -15.95 -6.96
CA GLY A 208 22.34 -15.29 -7.44
C GLY A 208 21.36 -16.30 -8.06
N ALA A 209 20.11 -15.87 -8.25
CA ALA A 209 19.08 -16.70 -8.89
C ALA A 209 19.43 -17.10 -10.35
N ASP A 210 20.37 -16.41 -10.97
CA ASP A 210 20.92 -16.73 -12.28
C ASP A 210 22.03 -17.81 -12.26
N GLY A 211 22.35 -18.36 -11.09
CA GLY A 211 23.39 -19.35 -10.87
C GLY A 211 24.83 -18.77 -10.83
N LYS A 212 24.98 -17.45 -10.91
CA LYS A 212 26.31 -16.81 -10.83
C LYS A 212 26.62 -16.43 -9.38
N THR A 213 27.88 -16.52 -9.02
CA THR A 213 28.35 -16.05 -7.72
C THR A 213 28.19 -14.55 -7.61
N GLY A 214 27.30 -14.11 -6.72
CA GLY A 214 27.08 -12.70 -6.45
C GLY A 214 28.21 -12.11 -5.60
N THR A 215 28.60 -10.88 -5.87
CA THR A 215 29.42 -10.10 -4.93
C THR A 215 28.50 -9.55 -3.85
N ILE A 216 28.75 -9.92 -2.60
CA ILE A 216 28.09 -9.29 -1.46
C ILE A 216 28.52 -7.83 -1.44
N LYS A 217 27.57 -6.94 -1.66
CA LYS A 217 27.71 -5.53 -1.27
C LYS A 217 27.26 -5.37 0.17
N ALA A 218 27.68 -6.26 1.05
CA ALA A 218 27.37 -6.13 2.45
C ALA A 218 28.24 -5.02 3.05
N PRO A 219 27.65 -4.09 3.77
CA PRO A 219 28.37 -3.01 4.37
C PRO A 219 29.19 -3.52 5.56
N LYS A 220 30.41 -3.04 5.72
CA LYS A 220 31.19 -2.85 6.95
C LYS A 220 31.29 -4.00 7.99
N LEU A 221 30.66 -5.16 7.79
CA LEU A 221 30.62 -6.24 8.76
C LEU A 221 31.58 -7.37 8.38
N PRO A 222 32.11 -8.13 9.35
CA PRO A 222 32.93 -9.29 9.08
C PRO A 222 32.18 -10.26 8.17
N ALA A 223 32.86 -10.78 7.15
CA ALA A 223 32.29 -11.81 6.29
C ALA A 223 31.95 -13.05 7.09
N GLY A 224 30.70 -13.52 6.98
CA GLY A 224 30.22 -14.71 7.65
C GLY A 224 29.09 -15.35 6.84
N GLU A 225 28.70 -16.59 7.18
CA GLU A 225 27.62 -17.26 6.44
C GLU A 225 26.28 -16.50 6.50
N TRP A 226 25.98 -15.88 7.62
CA TRP A 226 24.81 -15.03 7.80
C TRP A 226 24.81 -13.78 6.90
N ASN A 227 25.99 -13.30 6.51
CA ASN A 227 26.17 -12.13 5.66
C ASN A 227 26.16 -12.46 4.16
N ARG A 228 25.83 -13.68 3.78
CA ARG A 228 25.68 -14.07 2.38
C ARG A 228 24.40 -13.53 1.80
N TYR A 229 24.43 -13.10 0.56
CA TYR A 229 23.32 -12.42 -0.11
C TYR A 229 22.73 -13.22 -1.28
N GLY A 230 23.01 -14.51 -1.36
CA GLY A 230 22.51 -15.42 -2.38
C GLY A 230 21.17 -16.08 -2.03
N GLY A 231 20.88 -17.18 -2.70
CA GLY A 231 19.67 -17.95 -2.53
C GLY A 231 19.55 -18.63 -1.17
N LEU A 232 18.34 -18.99 -0.83
CA LEU A 232 18.01 -19.70 0.42
C LEU A 232 18.62 -21.10 0.44
N LEU A 233 19.43 -21.40 1.46
CA LEU A 233 19.88 -22.75 1.77
C LEU A 233 18.93 -23.45 2.75
N LYS A 234 18.70 -22.84 3.92
CA LYS A 234 17.78 -23.32 4.94
C LYS A 234 17.04 -22.14 5.56
N TYR A 235 15.72 -22.27 5.70
CA TYR A 235 14.89 -21.25 6.34
C TYR A 235 14.82 -21.50 7.85
N GLU A 236 15.96 -21.31 8.49
CA GLU A 236 16.18 -21.47 9.93
C GLU A 236 17.07 -20.33 10.43
N ALA A 237 16.89 -19.94 11.68
CA ALA A 237 17.72 -18.90 12.29
C ALA A 237 19.19 -19.29 12.32
N HIS A 238 20.06 -18.42 11.80
CA HIS A 238 21.50 -18.65 11.85
C HIS A 238 22.05 -18.27 13.24
N PRO A 239 22.74 -19.17 13.96
CA PRO A 239 23.15 -18.94 15.37
C PRO A 239 24.15 -17.79 15.54
N ALA A 240 24.87 -17.39 14.51
CA ALA A 240 25.76 -16.22 14.57
C ALA A 240 25.01 -14.88 14.73
N VAL A 241 23.72 -14.83 14.40
CA VAL A 241 22.90 -13.61 14.49
C VAL A 241 21.75 -13.75 15.48
N LEU A 242 21.17 -14.95 15.61
CA LEU A 242 20.12 -15.29 16.56
C LEU A 242 20.55 -16.54 17.34
N PRO A 243 21.40 -16.41 18.38
CA PRO A 243 22.00 -17.55 19.09
C PRO A 243 20.97 -18.51 19.70
N ASP A 244 19.84 -17.97 20.19
CA ASP A 244 18.76 -18.72 20.83
C ASP A 244 17.64 -19.08 19.84
N GLY A 245 17.93 -18.96 18.52
CA GLY A 245 16.97 -19.20 17.45
C GLY A 245 15.90 -18.10 17.35
N LEU A 246 14.97 -18.28 16.41
CA LEU A 246 13.91 -17.29 16.16
C LEU A 246 12.94 -17.19 17.35
N GLY A 247 12.61 -18.30 18.00
CA GLY A 247 11.68 -18.33 19.15
C GLY A 247 12.27 -17.67 20.39
N GLY A 248 13.55 -17.89 20.69
CA GLY A 248 14.24 -17.21 21.78
C GLY A 248 14.30 -15.70 21.54
N PHE A 249 14.70 -15.29 20.35
CA PHE A 249 14.71 -13.89 19.94
C PHE A 249 13.32 -13.23 20.05
N HIS A 250 12.25 -13.91 19.60
CA HIS A 250 10.88 -13.43 19.76
C HIS A 250 10.52 -13.21 21.24
N GLY A 251 10.90 -14.16 22.12
CA GLY A 251 10.68 -14.04 23.57
C GLY A 251 11.33 -12.80 24.18
N GLU A 252 12.58 -12.49 23.81
CA GLU A 252 13.33 -11.32 24.31
C GLU A 252 12.80 -10.00 23.74
N ILE A 253 12.49 -9.95 22.43
CA ILE A 253 11.86 -8.79 21.80
C ILE A 253 10.49 -8.51 22.44
N GLY A 254 9.71 -9.54 22.75
CA GLY A 254 8.37 -9.44 23.33
C GLY A 254 7.36 -8.77 22.39
N MET A 255 7.57 -8.85 21.09
CA MET A 255 6.71 -8.31 20.02
C MET A 255 6.62 -9.29 18.85
N PRO A 256 5.48 -9.37 18.13
CA PRO A 256 5.34 -10.20 16.94
C PRO A 256 6.39 -9.89 15.87
N LEU A 257 6.70 -10.91 15.05
CA LEU A 257 7.68 -10.80 13.98
C LEU A 257 7.01 -10.91 12.60
N ILE A 258 7.57 -10.21 11.62
CA ILE A 258 7.38 -10.44 10.19
C ILE A 258 8.70 -10.94 9.64
N THR A 259 8.70 -11.97 8.79
CA THR A 259 9.94 -12.57 8.29
C THR A 259 9.95 -12.68 6.78
N HIS A 260 11.06 -12.20 6.22
CA HIS A 260 11.38 -12.22 4.80
C HIS A 260 11.85 -13.60 4.35
N ASN A 261 11.53 -13.97 3.10
CA ASN A 261 12.15 -15.09 2.38
C ASN A 261 12.38 -14.74 0.90
N ARG A 262 13.21 -15.53 0.22
CA ARG A 262 13.61 -15.33 -1.18
C ARG A 262 13.58 -16.63 -1.99
N TRP A 263 14.17 -16.65 -3.18
CA TRP A 263 14.28 -17.83 -4.02
C TRP A 263 15.11 -18.94 -3.35
N ILE A 264 14.77 -20.20 -3.64
CA ILE A 264 15.51 -21.36 -3.17
C ILE A 264 16.76 -21.52 -4.04
N ASP A 265 17.93 -21.59 -3.40
CA ASP A 265 19.18 -21.77 -4.10
C ASP A 265 19.27 -23.17 -4.77
N PRO A 266 19.84 -23.29 -5.98
CA PRO A 266 20.03 -24.61 -6.60
C PRO A 266 20.85 -25.60 -5.76
N ALA A 267 21.73 -25.14 -4.87
CA ALA A 267 22.49 -25.95 -3.93
C ALA A 267 21.76 -26.23 -2.59
N SER A 268 20.53 -25.76 -2.45
CA SER A 268 19.74 -26.00 -1.23
C SER A 268 19.38 -27.48 -1.08
N PRO A 269 19.55 -28.07 0.13
CA PRO A 269 19.12 -29.45 0.41
C PRO A 269 17.60 -29.64 0.28
N TYR A 270 16.84 -28.60 0.12
CA TYR A 270 15.41 -28.67 -0.14
C TYR A 270 15.06 -29.33 -1.49
N HIS A 271 15.96 -29.28 -2.49
CA HIS A 271 15.79 -29.97 -3.76
C HIS A 271 15.75 -31.51 -3.63
N GLU A 272 16.37 -32.05 -2.59
CA GLU A 272 16.36 -33.51 -2.33
C GLU A 272 15.06 -33.96 -1.63
N LYS A 273 14.39 -33.03 -0.95
CA LYS A 273 13.27 -33.34 -0.06
C LYS A 273 11.90 -32.93 -0.61
N TYR A 274 11.87 -31.89 -1.46
CA TYR A 274 10.64 -31.28 -1.94
C TYR A 274 10.66 -31.04 -3.45
N THR A 275 9.49 -30.95 -4.05
CA THR A 275 9.35 -30.57 -5.46
C THR A 275 9.56 -29.07 -5.63
N ILE A 276 10.67 -28.72 -6.28
CA ILE A 276 11.06 -27.34 -6.58
C ILE A 276 11.17 -27.19 -8.10
N SER A 277 10.47 -26.22 -8.68
CA SER A 277 10.52 -25.89 -10.10
C SER A 277 11.45 -24.70 -10.30
N GLY A 278 12.63 -24.94 -10.85
CA GLY A 278 13.67 -23.92 -10.91
C GLY A 278 14.12 -23.48 -9.52
N VAL A 279 13.71 -22.31 -9.08
CA VAL A 279 13.98 -21.75 -7.73
C VAL A 279 12.71 -21.52 -6.90
N ALA A 280 11.55 -22.03 -7.38
CA ALA A 280 10.23 -21.88 -6.76
C ALA A 280 9.77 -23.19 -6.12
N ALA A 281 9.39 -23.17 -4.85
CA ALA A 281 8.77 -24.31 -4.18
C ALA A 281 7.33 -24.48 -4.65
N VAL A 282 7.03 -25.58 -5.33
CA VAL A 282 5.66 -25.95 -5.76
C VAL A 282 5.06 -27.08 -4.92
N ASP A 283 5.86 -27.66 -4.02
CA ASP A 283 5.45 -28.71 -3.10
C ASP A 283 4.62 -28.16 -1.93
N PRO A 284 3.39 -28.61 -1.72
CA PRO A 284 2.57 -28.16 -0.59
C PRO A 284 3.23 -28.43 0.77
N LYS A 285 3.97 -29.55 0.89
CA LYS A 285 4.64 -29.93 2.14
C LYS A 285 5.75 -28.96 2.53
N TRP A 286 6.51 -28.41 1.56
CA TRP A 286 7.51 -27.40 1.86
C TRP A 286 6.88 -26.16 2.51
N TRP A 287 5.74 -25.72 1.97
CA TRP A 287 4.99 -24.59 2.50
C TRP A 287 4.43 -24.87 3.90
N ASP A 288 3.92 -26.07 4.13
CA ASP A 288 3.41 -26.49 5.46
C ASP A 288 4.52 -26.51 6.52
N ASP A 289 5.70 -27.05 6.16
CA ASP A 289 6.86 -27.12 7.05
C ASP A 289 7.40 -25.73 7.40
N ILE A 290 7.53 -24.83 6.39
CA ILE A 290 8.04 -23.46 6.58
C ILE A 290 7.06 -22.61 7.40
N MET A 291 5.77 -22.59 7.03
CA MET A 291 4.76 -21.82 7.77
C MET A 291 4.56 -22.35 9.18
N GLY A 292 4.68 -23.67 9.38
CA GLY A 292 4.65 -24.29 10.71
C GLY A 292 5.84 -23.83 11.57
N TYR A 293 7.04 -23.79 11.00
CA TYR A 293 8.24 -23.33 11.70
C TYR A 293 8.12 -21.88 12.17
N ILE A 294 7.78 -20.96 11.27
CA ILE A 294 7.73 -19.53 11.62
C ILE A 294 6.58 -19.20 12.56
N ALA A 295 5.37 -19.79 12.35
CA ALA A 295 4.23 -19.59 13.24
C ALA A 295 4.52 -20.06 14.66
N GLY A 296 5.24 -21.18 14.83
CA GLY A 296 5.69 -21.70 16.13
C GLY A 296 6.72 -20.83 16.83
N ASN A 297 7.28 -19.82 16.16
CA ASN A 297 8.34 -18.94 16.64
C ASN A 297 7.92 -17.44 16.67
N GLY A 298 6.61 -17.14 16.79
CA GLY A 298 6.10 -15.79 17.01
C GLY A 298 5.98 -14.92 15.78
N VAL A 299 6.11 -15.51 14.57
CA VAL A 299 5.87 -14.80 13.30
C VAL A 299 4.37 -14.73 13.04
N ILE A 300 3.91 -13.57 12.56
CA ILE A 300 2.50 -13.28 12.24
C ILE A 300 2.28 -12.97 10.76
N CYS A 301 3.35 -12.67 10.02
CA CYS A 301 3.30 -12.41 8.60
C CYS A 301 4.56 -12.95 7.92
N TYR A 302 4.37 -13.58 6.77
CA TYR A 302 5.45 -14.06 5.91
C TYR A 302 5.59 -13.14 4.70
N GLU A 303 6.79 -12.64 4.48
CA GLU A 303 7.13 -11.84 3.31
C GLU A 303 7.79 -12.72 2.24
N GLN A 304 7.17 -12.81 1.06
CA GLN A 304 7.81 -13.40 -0.11
C GLN A 304 8.43 -12.31 -0.97
N ASP A 305 9.73 -12.19 -0.88
CA ASP A 305 10.51 -11.29 -1.72
C ASP A 305 11.08 -12.00 -2.96
N TRP A 306 11.67 -11.22 -3.89
CA TRP A 306 12.27 -11.68 -5.14
C TRP A 306 11.29 -12.42 -6.07
N LEU A 307 10.00 -12.08 -6.02
CA LEU A 307 8.98 -12.72 -6.85
C LEU A 307 9.29 -12.63 -8.35
N SER A 308 9.91 -11.55 -8.81
CA SER A 308 10.37 -11.40 -10.19
C SER A 308 11.43 -12.42 -10.57
N GLU A 309 12.45 -12.61 -9.72
CA GLU A 309 13.52 -13.59 -9.96
C GLU A 309 12.98 -15.02 -9.89
N ILE A 310 12.12 -15.30 -8.90
CA ILE A 310 11.43 -16.59 -8.77
C ILE A 310 10.70 -16.93 -10.08
N TYR A 311 9.95 -15.97 -10.63
CA TYR A 311 9.22 -16.17 -11.88
C TYR A 311 10.15 -16.39 -13.06
N PHE A 312 11.14 -15.51 -13.28
CA PHE A 312 12.04 -15.60 -14.45
C PHE A 312 12.99 -16.79 -14.39
N ARG A 313 13.34 -17.28 -13.19
CA ARG A 313 14.25 -18.44 -13.00
C ARG A 313 13.50 -19.77 -12.82
N SER A 314 12.18 -19.76 -12.93
CA SER A 314 11.34 -20.96 -12.87
C SER A 314 10.50 -21.11 -14.14
N PRO A 315 11.09 -21.60 -15.26
CA PRO A 315 10.37 -21.68 -16.54
C PRO A 315 9.06 -22.46 -16.48
N GLY A 316 8.95 -23.45 -15.59
CA GLY A 316 7.72 -24.19 -15.37
C GLY A 316 6.54 -23.32 -14.96
N LEU A 317 6.77 -22.26 -14.14
CA LEU A 317 5.71 -21.31 -13.75
C LEU A 317 5.16 -20.54 -14.96
N GLN A 318 5.97 -20.38 -16.01
CA GLN A 318 5.64 -19.59 -17.20
C GLN A 318 4.98 -20.41 -18.31
N THR A 319 5.15 -21.74 -18.28
CA THR A 319 4.83 -22.61 -19.41
C THR A 319 3.95 -23.79 -19.09
N THR A 320 3.82 -24.18 -17.80
CA THR A 320 3.04 -25.34 -17.39
C THR A 320 1.74 -24.86 -16.70
N PRO A 321 0.57 -25.17 -17.29
CA PRO A 321 -0.72 -24.84 -16.68
C PRO A 321 -0.83 -25.34 -15.24
N GLY A 322 -1.26 -24.47 -14.32
CA GLY A 322 -1.45 -24.81 -12.90
C GLY A 322 -0.18 -24.82 -12.05
N LEU A 323 1.04 -24.85 -12.61
CA LEU A 323 2.26 -24.91 -11.78
C LEU A 323 2.55 -23.59 -11.07
N GLY A 324 2.29 -22.46 -11.73
CA GLY A 324 2.37 -21.16 -11.10
C GLY A 324 1.29 -20.97 -10.03
N ASP A 325 0.09 -21.49 -10.27
CA ASP A 325 -0.96 -21.52 -9.24
C ASP A 325 -0.52 -22.37 -8.04
N ALA A 326 0.08 -23.55 -8.26
CA ALA A 326 0.57 -24.40 -7.16
C ALA A 326 1.59 -23.67 -6.26
N PHE A 327 2.51 -22.86 -6.84
CA PHE A 327 3.43 -22.02 -6.07
C PHE A 327 2.68 -21.05 -5.15
N ALA A 328 1.76 -20.25 -5.71
CA ALA A 328 1.10 -19.17 -4.99
C ALA A 328 -0.07 -19.67 -4.10
N ASP A 329 -0.86 -20.64 -4.56
CA ASP A 329 -2.00 -21.21 -3.81
C ASP A 329 -1.51 -21.97 -2.56
N ASN A 330 -0.42 -22.78 -2.69
CA ASN A 330 0.16 -23.50 -1.55
C ASN A 330 0.73 -22.58 -0.51
N MET A 331 1.43 -21.50 -0.92
CA MET A 331 1.91 -20.46 -0.02
C MET A 331 0.75 -19.83 0.77
N ALA A 332 -0.28 -19.37 0.06
CA ALA A 332 -1.41 -18.68 0.68
C ALA A 332 -2.23 -19.60 1.58
N ARG A 333 -2.45 -20.87 1.17
CA ARG A 333 -3.14 -21.89 1.97
C ARG A 333 -2.38 -22.17 3.27
N ALA A 334 -1.10 -22.53 3.16
CA ALA A 334 -0.30 -22.91 4.34
C ALA A 334 -0.16 -21.74 5.35
N ALA A 335 0.04 -20.52 4.87
CA ALA A 335 0.05 -19.32 5.72
C ALA A 335 -1.30 -19.14 6.43
N ARG A 336 -2.43 -19.22 5.72
CA ARG A 336 -3.77 -19.06 6.29
C ARG A 336 -4.08 -20.11 7.34
N GLU A 337 -3.71 -21.38 7.12
CA GLU A 337 -3.88 -22.48 8.09
C GLU A 337 -3.09 -22.26 9.38
N LYS A 338 -2.07 -21.44 9.36
CA LYS A 338 -1.27 -21.02 10.53
C LYS A 338 -1.63 -19.61 11.04
N ASN A 339 -2.70 -19.01 10.55
CA ASN A 339 -3.12 -17.64 10.87
C ASN A 339 -2.05 -16.58 10.54
N LEU A 340 -1.26 -16.81 9.49
CA LEU A 340 -0.28 -15.86 9.00
C LEU A 340 -0.88 -15.03 7.86
N SER A 341 -0.62 -13.72 7.87
CA SER A 341 -0.78 -12.89 6.69
C SER A 341 0.42 -13.05 5.74
N LEU A 342 0.24 -12.58 4.51
CA LEU A 342 1.27 -12.56 3.48
C LEU A 342 1.58 -11.12 3.07
N GLN A 343 2.83 -10.90 2.73
CA GLN A 343 3.38 -9.68 2.17
C GLN A 343 4.19 -10.02 0.92
N TYR A 344 3.88 -9.37 -0.22
CA TYR A 344 4.62 -9.57 -1.47
C TYR A 344 5.61 -8.45 -1.73
N CYS A 345 6.83 -8.82 -2.15
CA CYS A 345 7.88 -7.90 -2.52
C CYS A 345 8.48 -8.26 -3.89
N MET A 346 9.09 -7.30 -4.58
CA MET A 346 9.64 -7.40 -5.94
C MET A 346 8.68 -8.07 -6.95
N ALA A 347 7.38 -7.84 -6.78
CA ALA A 347 6.33 -8.46 -7.57
C ALA A 347 6.24 -7.89 -8.99
N LEU A 348 6.07 -8.77 -9.98
CA LEU A 348 5.65 -8.41 -11.34
C LEU A 348 4.15 -8.12 -11.39
N PRO A 349 3.63 -7.40 -12.40
CA PRO A 349 2.19 -7.13 -12.53
C PRO A 349 1.30 -8.37 -12.38
N ARG A 350 1.72 -9.53 -12.87
CA ARG A 350 1.00 -10.80 -12.78
C ARG A 350 0.79 -11.29 -11.35
N PHE A 351 1.70 -10.98 -10.41
CA PHE A 351 1.54 -11.33 -9.00
C PHE A 351 0.56 -10.42 -8.27
N PHE A 352 0.40 -9.16 -8.69
CA PHE A 352 -0.70 -8.31 -8.22
C PHE A 352 -2.05 -8.92 -8.60
N LEU A 353 -2.20 -9.37 -9.86
CA LEU A 353 -3.43 -10.01 -10.34
C LEU A 353 -3.67 -11.37 -9.64
N GLN A 354 -2.64 -12.22 -9.52
CA GLN A 354 -2.73 -13.50 -8.82
C GLN A 354 -3.05 -13.31 -7.33
N GLY A 355 -2.45 -12.32 -6.71
CA GLY A 355 -2.60 -11.99 -5.30
C GLY A 355 -4.04 -11.65 -4.89
N ALA A 356 -4.84 -11.11 -5.82
CA ALA A 356 -6.26 -10.82 -5.59
C ALA A 356 -7.12 -12.05 -5.22
N ARG A 357 -6.59 -13.27 -5.38
CA ARG A 357 -7.24 -14.53 -4.99
C ARG A 357 -7.08 -14.85 -3.49
N TYR A 358 -6.14 -14.20 -2.80
CA TYR A 358 -5.72 -14.59 -1.46
C TYR A 358 -6.14 -13.57 -0.40
N PRO A 359 -7.16 -13.85 0.42
CA PRO A 359 -7.65 -12.91 1.44
C PRO A 359 -6.63 -12.63 2.55
N ASN A 360 -5.62 -13.49 2.71
CA ASN A 360 -4.52 -13.30 3.65
C ASN A 360 -3.26 -12.65 3.04
N LEU A 361 -3.25 -12.34 1.74
CA LEU A 361 -2.26 -11.41 1.17
C LEU A 361 -2.75 -10.00 1.42
N THR A 362 -2.21 -9.36 2.44
CA THR A 362 -2.71 -8.07 2.92
C THR A 362 -1.93 -6.89 2.37
N THR A 363 -0.65 -7.09 2.05
CA THR A 363 0.22 -6.01 1.56
C THR A 363 1.09 -6.44 0.39
N ILE A 364 1.38 -5.49 -0.50
CA ILE A 364 2.30 -5.65 -1.62
C ILE A 364 3.14 -4.39 -1.79
N ARG A 365 4.43 -4.56 -2.01
CA ARG A 365 5.35 -3.43 -2.18
C ARG A 365 5.18 -2.77 -3.55
N THR A 366 5.01 -1.46 -3.55
CA THR A 366 4.73 -0.64 -4.72
C THR A 366 5.82 0.38 -5.02
N SER A 367 6.95 0.32 -4.31
CA SER A 367 8.15 1.10 -4.60
C SER A 367 9.42 0.28 -4.41
N ASP A 368 10.51 0.74 -5.01
CA ASP A 368 11.84 0.18 -4.88
C ASP A 368 12.43 0.46 -3.47
N ASP A 369 13.56 -0.19 -3.14
CA ASP A 369 14.23 -0.12 -1.85
C ASP A 369 14.49 1.31 -1.36
N ARG A 370 14.42 1.46 -0.03
CA ARG A 370 14.63 2.73 0.67
C ARG A 370 13.70 3.82 0.15
N PHE A 371 12.51 3.90 0.73
CA PHE A 371 11.49 4.87 0.33
C PHE A 371 11.97 6.31 0.50
N GLY A 372 11.79 7.10 -0.54
CA GLY A 372 12.19 8.51 -0.60
C GLY A 372 11.56 9.21 -1.78
N ARG A 373 11.82 10.53 -1.90
CA ARG A 373 11.17 11.38 -2.91
C ARG A 373 11.31 10.87 -4.35
N ASN A 374 12.42 10.25 -4.68
CA ASN A 374 12.66 9.64 -5.99
C ASN A 374 11.81 8.39 -6.27
N ARG A 375 11.08 7.88 -5.27
CA ARG A 375 10.18 6.72 -5.37
C ARG A 375 8.70 7.12 -5.34
N TRP A 376 8.36 8.35 -4.97
CA TRP A 376 6.97 8.78 -4.76
C TRP A 376 6.09 8.60 -6.00
N ASP A 377 6.56 8.99 -7.20
CA ASP A 377 5.79 8.81 -8.44
C ASP A 377 5.43 7.32 -8.66
N SER A 378 6.45 6.45 -8.62
CA SER A 378 6.25 5.01 -8.81
C SER A 378 5.31 4.43 -7.77
N PHE A 379 5.53 4.77 -6.49
CA PHE A 379 4.69 4.34 -5.39
C PHE A 379 3.21 4.70 -5.61
N LEU A 380 2.91 5.96 -5.93
CA LEU A 380 1.54 6.44 -6.06
C LEU A 380 0.80 5.79 -7.24
N TYR A 381 1.42 5.69 -8.41
CA TYR A 381 0.82 5.04 -9.56
C TYR A 381 0.60 3.54 -9.35
N THR A 382 1.58 2.85 -8.77
CA THR A 382 1.47 1.39 -8.54
C THR A 382 0.52 1.09 -7.38
N SER A 383 0.35 2.01 -6.42
CA SER A 383 -0.66 1.91 -5.36
C SER A 383 -2.09 1.87 -5.93
N GLN A 384 -2.36 2.53 -7.08
CA GLN A 384 -3.65 2.39 -7.77
C GLN A 384 -3.89 0.95 -8.21
N PHE A 385 -2.87 0.26 -8.70
CA PHE A 385 -2.98 -1.16 -9.09
C PHE A 385 -3.17 -2.07 -7.86
N ALA A 386 -2.32 -1.92 -6.85
CA ALA A 386 -2.45 -2.68 -5.61
C ALA A 386 -3.85 -2.57 -5.02
N ARG A 387 -4.33 -1.33 -4.86
CA ARG A 387 -5.68 -1.02 -4.36
C ARG A 387 -6.76 -1.69 -5.22
N ALA A 388 -6.67 -1.60 -6.54
CA ALA A 388 -7.65 -2.19 -7.45
C ALA A 388 -7.61 -3.72 -7.45
N ALA A 389 -6.47 -4.34 -7.18
CA ALA A 389 -6.31 -5.77 -6.96
C ALA A 389 -6.73 -6.23 -5.54
N GLY A 390 -7.21 -5.32 -4.69
CA GLY A 390 -7.68 -5.65 -3.34
C GLY A 390 -6.56 -5.83 -2.30
N ILE A 391 -5.36 -5.27 -2.55
CA ILE A 391 -4.19 -5.41 -1.69
C ILE A 391 -3.74 -4.03 -1.23
N TRP A 392 -3.26 -3.88 0.01
CA TRP A 392 -2.77 -2.59 0.50
C TRP A 392 -1.32 -2.34 0.05
N PRO A 393 -0.99 -1.12 -0.39
CA PRO A 393 0.35 -0.78 -0.81
C PRO A 393 1.31 -0.68 0.38
N TRP A 394 2.58 -1.00 0.13
CA TRP A 394 3.67 -0.88 1.09
C TRP A 394 4.82 -0.06 0.49
N THR A 395 5.33 0.92 1.27
CA THR A 395 6.33 1.89 0.82
C THR A 395 7.75 1.36 0.76
N ASP A 396 8.14 0.44 1.62
CA ASP A 396 9.48 0.16 2.10
C ASP A 396 9.95 1.11 3.21
N VAL A 397 11.10 0.80 3.81
CA VAL A 397 11.68 1.49 4.98
C VAL A 397 12.07 2.94 4.70
N PHE A 398 11.83 3.77 5.69
CA PHE A 398 12.30 5.16 5.79
C PHE A 398 12.59 5.50 7.27
N MET A 399 13.17 6.70 7.53
CA MET A 399 13.46 7.14 8.89
C MET A 399 12.34 8.03 9.44
N SER A 400 12.06 7.90 10.73
CA SER A 400 10.97 8.63 11.40
C SER A 400 11.05 10.15 11.28
N GLY A 401 12.26 10.71 11.13
CA GLY A 401 12.48 12.13 10.86
C GLY A 401 12.07 12.59 9.46
N GLU A 402 11.79 11.69 8.54
CA GLU A 402 11.42 11.99 7.15
C GLU A 402 9.90 12.23 7.02
N THR A 403 9.43 13.36 7.51
CA THR A 403 8.00 13.68 7.69
C THR A 403 7.14 13.42 6.46
N ASN A 404 7.60 13.78 5.26
CA ASN A 404 6.81 13.57 4.04
C ASN A 404 6.71 12.09 3.66
N ASN A 405 7.76 11.29 3.90
CA ASN A 405 7.70 9.84 3.69
C ASN A 405 6.71 9.19 4.66
N LEU A 406 6.74 9.58 5.92
CA LEU A 406 5.79 9.12 6.93
C LEU A 406 4.35 9.54 6.59
N LEU A 407 4.15 10.79 6.17
CA LEU A 407 2.84 11.30 5.71
C LEU A 407 2.28 10.46 4.55
N ILE A 408 3.06 10.26 3.48
CA ILE A 408 2.65 9.46 2.32
C ILE A 408 2.34 8.02 2.72
N SER A 409 3.17 7.41 3.58
CA SER A 409 2.96 6.05 4.07
C SER A 409 1.65 5.92 4.84
N VAL A 410 1.35 6.86 5.76
CA VAL A 410 0.07 6.90 6.49
C VAL A 410 -1.11 7.11 5.55
N LEU A 411 -1.02 8.07 4.62
CA LEU A 411 -2.09 8.37 3.66
C LEU A 411 -2.31 7.25 2.63
N SER A 412 -1.33 6.35 2.46
CA SER A 412 -1.51 5.16 1.62
C SER A 412 -2.46 4.12 2.22
N ALA A 413 -2.79 4.25 3.49
CA ALA A 413 -3.60 3.33 4.30
C ALA A 413 -3.03 1.90 4.41
N GLY A 414 -1.80 1.67 3.95
CA GLY A 414 -1.08 0.40 4.05
C GLY A 414 -0.31 0.24 5.37
N MET A 415 0.78 -0.55 5.33
CA MET A 415 1.72 -0.69 6.45
C MET A 415 2.54 0.59 6.65
N VAL A 416 2.90 0.86 7.90
CA VAL A 416 3.80 1.96 8.28
C VAL A 416 4.86 1.44 9.23
N GLY A 417 6.13 1.63 8.89
CA GLY A 417 7.24 1.25 9.73
C GLY A 417 8.48 2.07 9.44
N ILE A 418 9.43 2.03 10.37
CA ILE A 418 10.63 2.85 10.37
C ILE A 418 11.88 1.99 10.53
N GLY A 419 13.03 2.49 10.09
CA GLY A 419 14.32 1.81 10.20
C GLY A 419 15.40 2.60 10.91
N ASP A 420 15.05 3.46 11.85
CA ASP A 420 15.98 4.36 12.54
C ASP A 420 17.05 3.61 13.33
N ALA A 421 18.23 4.21 13.42
CA ALA A 421 19.21 3.81 14.42
C ALA A 421 18.73 4.16 15.83
N MET A 422 19.10 3.35 16.80
CA MET A 422 18.75 3.54 18.21
C MET A 422 19.08 4.96 18.69
N GLY A 423 18.09 5.68 19.17
CA GLY A 423 18.22 7.04 19.67
C GLY A 423 18.06 8.13 18.61
N MET A 424 17.78 7.76 17.36
CA MET A 424 17.54 8.69 16.26
C MET A 424 16.03 8.85 15.93
N GLU A 425 15.18 8.16 16.66
CA GLU A 425 13.74 8.13 16.43
C GLU A 425 13.10 9.50 16.75
N ASN A 426 12.30 10.00 15.81
CA ASN A 426 11.48 11.19 16.01
C ASN A 426 10.09 10.81 16.55
N ARG A 427 9.99 10.69 17.89
CA ARG A 427 8.75 10.29 18.55
C ARG A 427 7.58 11.23 18.25
N GLU A 428 7.81 12.55 18.19
CA GLU A 428 6.75 13.52 17.90
C GLU A 428 6.13 13.25 16.52
N ASN A 429 6.97 13.03 15.52
CA ASN A 429 6.51 12.71 14.17
C ASN A 429 5.75 11.38 14.11
N LEU A 430 6.22 10.36 14.83
CA LEU A 430 5.54 9.06 14.93
C LEU A 430 4.15 9.17 15.58
N MET A 431 4.02 10.03 16.58
CA MET A 431 2.72 10.27 17.22
C MET A 431 1.69 10.95 16.31
N ARG A 432 2.11 11.52 15.18
CA ARG A 432 1.20 12.02 14.15
C ARG A 432 0.64 10.90 13.27
N ALA A 433 1.30 9.75 13.22
CA ALA A 433 0.87 8.57 12.47
C ALA A 433 -0.02 7.63 13.29
N ALA A 434 0.22 7.53 14.61
CA ALA A 434 -0.39 6.52 15.46
C ALA A 434 -0.91 7.08 16.78
N ARG A 435 -1.84 6.35 17.41
CA ARG A 435 -2.24 6.57 18.80
C ARG A 435 -1.13 6.11 19.77
N ALA A 436 -1.31 6.37 21.07
CA ALA A 436 -0.34 5.98 22.09
C ALA A 436 -0.14 4.46 22.22
N ASP A 437 -1.12 3.65 21.79
CA ASP A 437 -1.06 2.20 21.74
C ASP A 437 -0.46 1.63 20.43
N GLY A 438 0.03 2.49 19.53
CA GLY A 438 0.62 2.11 18.26
C GLY A 438 -0.37 1.87 17.12
N VAL A 439 -1.67 1.98 17.37
CA VAL A 439 -2.68 1.86 16.32
C VAL A 439 -2.54 3.03 15.35
N LEU A 440 -2.31 2.72 14.09
CA LEU A 440 -2.19 3.70 13.01
C LEU A 440 -3.52 4.42 12.77
N VAL A 441 -3.47 5.72 12.61
CA VAL A 441 -4.64 6.54 12.25
C VAL A 441 -4.55 6.87 10.77
N LYS A 442 -5.35 6.18 9.96
CA LYS A 442 -5.25 6.14 8.50
C LYS A 442 -6.55 6.56 7.82
N PRO A 443 -6.50 7.00 6.55
CA PRO A 443 -7.69 7.13 5.71
C PRO A 443 -8.27 5.75 5.36
N ASP A 444 -9.46 5.75 4.74
CA ASP A 444 -10.15 4.53 4.34
C ASP A 444 -9.69 3.97 2.99
N GLU A 445 -8.97 4.78 2.20
CA GLU A 445 -8.45 4.42 0.88
C GLU A 445 -6.99 4.82 0.71
N SER A 446 -6.32 4.22 -0.28
CA SER A 446 -4.94 4.54 -0.60
C SER A 446 -4.80 5.93 -1.21
N LEU A 447 -3.66 6.58 -0.99
CA LEU A 447 -3.28 7.85 -1.64
C LEU A 447 -2.96 7.59 -3.11
N LEU A 448 -3.72 8.22 -4.02
CA LEU A 448 -3.67 7.94 -5.46
C LEU A 448 -3.54 9.24 -6.27
N PRO A 449 -2.83 9.23 -7.43
CA PRO A 449 -2.78 10.37 -8.34
C PRO A 449 -4.18 10.74 -8.86
N SER A 450 -4.50 12.02 -9.01
CA SER A 450 -5.76 12.45 -9.65
C SER A 450 -5.79 12.11 -11.14
N ASP A 451 -6.98 12.04 -11.75
CA ASP A 451 -7.16 11.77 -13.19
C ASP A 451 -6.41 12.79 -14.05
N ASP A 452 -6.42 14.07 -13.65
CA ASP A 452 -5.73 15.15 -14.36
C ASP A 452 -4.22 14.93 -14.45
N VAL A 453 -3.62 14.29 -13.44
CA VAL A 453 -2.18 13.95 -13.44
C VAL A 453 -1.87 12.89 -14.48
N TYR A 454 -2.72 11.88 -14.66
CA TYR A 454 -2.56 10.88 -15.73
C TYR A 454 -2.64 11.55 -17.11
N VAL A 455 -3.62 12.43 -17.31
CA VAL A 455 -3.81 13.13 -18.58
C VAL A 455 -2.63 14.05 -18.87
N ALA A 456 -2.18 14.83 -17.90
CA ALA A 456 -1.05 15.72 -18.06
C ALA A 456 0.27 14.96 -18.38
N ASP A 457 0.50 13.83 -17.71
CA ASP A 457 1.69 13.00 -17.96
C ASP A 457 1.68 12.34 -19.35
N ALA A 458 0.50 11.97 -19.85
CA ALA A 458 0.36 11.33 -21.15
C ALA A 458 0.45 12.29 -22.34
N ILE A 459 -0.12 13.49 -22.19
CA ILE A 459 -0.14 14.50 -23.27
C ILE A 459 1.20 15.24 -23.33
N GLY A 460 1.90 15.40 -22.18
CA GLY A 460 3.04 16.28 -22.03
C GLY A 460 2.61 17.76 -22.10
N GLU A 461 3.19 18.64 -21.31
CA GLU A 461 2.92 20.08 -21.45
C GLU A 461 3.71 20.65 -22.64
N PRO A 462 3.05 21.22 -23.67
CA PRO A 462 3.74 21.91 -24.74
C PRO A 462 4.47 23.14 -24.18
N GLY A 463 5.79 23.17 -24.25
CA GLY A 463 6.60 24.36 -23.96
C GLY A 463 7.37 24.36 -22.65
N ALA A 464 7.24 23.38 -21.80
CA ALA A 464 7.90 23.36 -20.48
C ALA A 464 9.25 22.62 -20.43
N GLY A 465 9.93 22.41 -21.55
CA GLY A 465 11.27 21.78 -21.55
C GLY A 465 11.29 20.37 -20.95
N GLY A 466 10.19 19.62 -21.01
CA GLY A 466 10.07 18.26 -20.45
C GLY A 466 9.82 18.21 -18.95
N ALA A 467 9.50 19.32 -18.28
CA ALA A 467 9.14 19.31 -16.87
C ALA A 467 7.73 18.78 -16.67
N LYS A 468 7.57 17.77 -15.83
CA LYS A 468 6.26 17.23 -15.44
C LYS A 468 5.46 18.24 -14.62
N SER A 469 4.12 18.22 -14.73
CA SER A 469 3.21 18.91 -13.82
C SER A 469 3.42 18.46 -12.39
N PRO A 470 3.11 19.29 -11.38
CA PRO A 470 3.10 18.81 -10.00
C PRO A 470 2.22 17.58 -9.83
N MET A 471 2.65 16.63 -9.01
CA MET A 471 1.78 15.54 -8.58
C MET A 471 0.68 16.12 -7.68
N VAL A 472 -0.55 15.70 -7.91
CA VAL A 472 -1.68 15.88 -7.00
C VAL A 472 -2.21 14.49 -6.68
N ALA A 473 -2.00 14.03 -5.45
CA ALA A 473 -2.49 12.76 -4.97
C ALA A 473 -3.49 12.99 -3.84
N TRP A 474 -4.53 12.14 -3.77
CA TRP A 474 -5.61 12.30 -2.81
C TRP A 474 -6.09 10.97 -2.25
N THR A 475 -6.64 11.04 -1.05
CA THR A 475 -7.35 9.96 -0.36
C THR A 475 -8.40 10.55 0.57
N TYR A 476 -9.15 9.74 1.32
CA TYR A 476 -10.21 10.22 2.18
C TYR A 476 -10.50 9.32 3.39
N SER A 477 -11.08 9.92 4.43
CA SER A 477 -11.82 9.24 5.49
C SER A 477 -13.31 9.45 5.26
N ASP A 478 -14.08 8.36 5.20
CA ASP A 478 -15.50 8.39 4.86
C ASP A 478 -16.39 8.24 6.09
N HIS A 479 -17.02 9.33 6.49
CA HIS A 479 -18.07 9.36 7.50
C HIS A 479 -19.44 9.70 6.89
N GLY A 480 -19.71 9.17 5.68
CA GLY A 480 -20.91 9.43 4.90
C GLY A 480 -20.94 10.85 4.35
N ALA A 481 -21.92 11.67 4.79
CA ALA A 481 -22.03 13.06 4.34
C ALA A 481 -20.84 13.97 4.74
N LEU A 482 -20.03 13.54 5.70
CA LEU A 482 -18.86 14.26 6.22
C LEU A 482 -17.54 13.59 5.80
N ARG A 483 -17.39 13.27 4.52
CA ARG A 483 -16.13 12.75 3.99
C ARG A 483 -15.05 13.83 4.05
N THR A 484 -13.93 13.54 4.73
CA THR A 484 -12.72 14.38 4.71
C THR A 484 -11.75 13.86 3.67
N VAL A 485 -11.35 14.72 2.75
CA VAL A 485 -10.35 14.43 1.70
C VAL A 485 -9.00 14.99 2.12
N TYR A 486 -7.95 14.20 1.95
CA TYR A 486 -6.55 14.55 2.17
C TYR A 486 -5.87 14.68 0.81
N VAL A 487 -5.25 15.82 0.54
CA VAL A 487 -4.54 16.09 -0.71
C VAL A 487 -3.08 16.33 -0.41
N PHE A 488 -2.21 15.52 -0.98
CA PHE A 488 -0.77 15.72 -0.97
C PHE A 488 -0.30 16.08 -2.38
N ALA A 489 0.41 17.19 -2.51
CA ALA A 489 0.95 17.64 -3.77
C ALA A 489 2.45 17.91 -3.69
N TYR A 490 3.18 17.67 -4.79
CA TYR A 490 4.61 17.96 -4.85
C TYR A 490 5.15 18.25 -6.24
N ASP A 491 6.22 19.05 -6.29
CA ASP A 491 7.01 19.27 -7.50
C ASP A 491 7.87 18.05 -7.84
N ARG A 492 7.72 17.49 -9.01
CA ARG A 492 8.44 16.31 -9.47
C ARG A 492 9.88 16.61 -9.94
N ALA A 493 10.19 17.88 -10.21
CA ALA A 493 11.55 18.29 -10.58
C ALA A 493 12.54 18.22 -9.41
N GLY A 494 12.04 17.97 -8.18
CA GLY A 494 12.85 17.90 -6.95
C GLY A 494 13.13 19.28 -6.31
N PRO A 495 13.68 19.29 -5.08
CA PRO A 495 13.84 20.50 -4.27
C PRO A 495 14.99 21.41 -4.71
N ARG A 496 15.70 21.12 -5.81
CA ARG A 496 16.81 21.93 -6.30
C ARG A 496 16.28 23.14 -7.07
N LEU A 497 15.71 24.11 -6.33
CA LEU A 497 15.60 25.47 -6.85
C LEU A 497 16.98 26.14 -6.74
N PRO A 498 17.48 26.80 -7.79
CA PRO A 498 18.64 27.69 -7.65
C PRO A 498 18.40 28.70 -6.52
N PRO A 499 19.42 29.07 -5.72
CA PRO A 499 19.25 30.09 -4.71
C PRO A 499 18.63 31.37 -5.31
N GLY A 500 17.55 31.87 -4.70
CA GLY A 500 16.89 33.12 -5.11
C GLY A 500 15.71 32.96 -6.08
N ARG A 501 15.31 31.74 -6.48
CA ARG A 501 14.06 31.55 -7.23
C ARG A 501 12.89 31.37 -6.25
N PRO A 502 11.83 32.21 -6.32
CA PRO A 502 10.65 31.97 -5.48
C PRO A 502 10.02 30.61 -5.78
N PRO A 503 9.40 29.95 -4.79
CA PRO A 503 8.61 28.75 -5.03
C PRO A 503 7.42 29.14 -5.91
N GLY A 504 7.51 28.86 -7.22
CA GLY A 504 6.57 29.36 -8.22
C GLY A 504 5.66 28.31 -8.80
N LYS A 505 5.64 27.08 -8.26
CA LYS A 505 4.72 26.04 -8.70
C LYS A 505 3.53 25.94 -7.74
N THR A 506 2.35 25.95 -8.32
CA THR A 506 1.08 25.63 -7.67
C THR A 506 0.60 24.27 -8.15
N ALA A 507 -0.05 23.54 -7.27
CA ALA A 507 -0.82 22.35 -7.62
C ALA A 507 -2.28 22.76 -7.76
N ASP A 508 -2.91 22.40 -8.89
CA ASP A 508 -4.27 22.79 -9.20
C ASP A 508 -5.22 21.60 -9.09
N PHE A 509 -6.39 21.81 -8.51
CA PHE A 509 -7.43 20.80 -8.45
C PHE A 509 -8.83 21.42 -8.21
N ILE A 510 -9.87 20.63 -8.41
CA ILE A 510 -11.27 20.98 -8.09
C ILE A 510 -11.76 19.97 -7.04
N PRO A 511 -12.16 20.38 -5.82
CA PRO A 511 -12.60 19.46 -4.76
C PRO A 511 -13.72 18.50 -5.17
N ALA A 512 -14.58 18.91 -6.08
CA ALA A 512 -15.67 18.06 -6.58
C ALA A 512 -15.20 16.79 -7.30
N VAL A 513 -14.01 16.80 -7.92
CA VAL A 513 -13.45 15.59 -8.57
C VAL A 513 -13.05 14.52 -7.53
N PHE A 514 -12.90 14.90 -6.26
CA PHE A 514 -12.64 14.02 -5.13
C PHE A 514 -13.93 13.54 -4.42
N GLY A 515 -15.09 13.76 -5.06
CA GLY A 515 -16.39 13.34 -4.53
C GLY A 515 -16.99 14.28 -3.48
N LEU A 516 -16.48 15.50 -3.34
CA LEU A 516 -17.05 16.53 -2.47
C LEU A 516 -18.11 17.35 -3.21
N ALA A 517 -19.11 17.85 -2.46
CA ALA A 517 -20.20 18.66 -3.01
C ALA A 517 -20.54 19.84 -2.09
N GLY A 518 -21.18 20.85 -2.67
CA GLY A 518 -21.67 22.02 -1.91
C GLY A 518 -20.53 22.91 -1.40
N LYS A 519 -20.72 23.41 -0.17
CA LYS A 519 -19.74 24.26 0.52
C LYS A 519 -18.72 23.38 1.27
N VAL A 520 -17.44 23.62 1.07
CA VAL A 520 -16.35 22.93 1.75
C VAL A 520 -15.45 23.94 2.47
N CYS A 521 -14.71 23.44 3.45
CA CYS A 521 -13.60 24.14 4.10
C CYS A 521 -12.32 23.39 3.76
N MET A 522 -11.34 24.07 3.18
CA MET A 522 -9.99 23.57 2.94
C MET A 522 -9.07 24.13 4.01
N PHE A 523 -8.33 23.28 4.69
CA PHE A 523 -7.32 23.62 5.67
C PHE A 523 -5.93 23.28 5.14
N ASP A 524 -5.10 24.27 4.96
CA ASP A 524 -3.68 24.08 4.64
C ASP A 524 -2.92 23.80 5.94
N ALA A 525 -2.48 22.57 6.12
CA ALA A 525 -1.80 22.11 7.33
C ALA A 525 -0.42 22.77 7.55
N ARG A 526 0.18 23.37 6.51
CA ARG A 526 1.46 24.04 6.59
C ARG A 526 1.31 25.48 7.12
N SER A 527 0.41 26.25 6.51
CA SER A 527 0.19 27.65 6.89
C SER A 527 -0.76 27.80 8.09
N GLY A 528 -1.50 26.75 8.44
CA GLY A 528 -2.55 26.79 9.45
C GLY A 528 -3.78 27.59 9.00
N THR A 529 -3.87 27.95 7.70
CA THR A 529 -4.97 28.75 7.17
C THR A 529 -6.11 27.91 6.64
N ALA A 530 -7.33 28.43 6.71
CA ALA A 530 -8.51 27.77 6.18
C ALA A 530 -9.26 28.66 5.19
N HIS A 531 -9.83 28.03 4.16
CA HIS A 531 -10.59 28.71 3.11
C HIS A 531 -11.94 28.01 2.90
N PHE A 532 -13.02 28.78 3.02
CA PHE A 532 -14.35 28.31 2.66
C PHE A 532 -14.60 28.58 1.16
N LEU A 533 -14.98 27.53 0.43
CA LEU A 533 -15.21 27.61 -1.02
C LEU A 533 -16.34 26.66 -1.45
N SER A 534 -16.79 26.82 -2.69
CA SER A 534 -17.62 25.80 -3.33
C SER A 534 -16.73 24.64 -3.79
N ALA A 535 -17.22 23.39 -3.64
CA ALA A 535 -16.51 22.21 -4.13
C ALA A 535 -16.18 22.27 -5.64
N ASN A 536 -16.95 23.03 -6.42
CA ASN A 536 -16.72 23.22 -7.86
C ASN A 536 -15.68 24.31 -8.18
N LYS A 537 -15.17 25.04 -7.18
CA LYS A 537 -14.16 26.08 -7.39
C LYS A 537 -12.79 25.44 -7.59
N ARG A 538 -12.06 25.88 -8.63
CA ARG A 538 -10.65 25.53 -8.82
C ARG A 538 -9.83 26.10 -7.65
N VAL A 539 -8.95 25.28 -7.10
CA VAL A 539 -7.98 25.61 -6.07
C VAL A 539 -6.61 25.65 -6.68
N GLU A 540 -5.85 26.68 -6.36
CA GLU A 540 -4.41 26.80 -6.62
C GLU A 540 -3.71 26.65 -5.27
N LEU A 541 -3.05 25.53 -5.02
CA LEU A 541 -2.34 25.21 -3.78
C LEU A 541 -0.84 25.48 -3.94
N PRO A 542 -0.28 26.55 -3.33
CA PRO A 542 1.14 26.84 -3.43
C PRO A 542 1.99 25.72 -2.81
N LEU A 543 3.01 25.27 -3.52
CA LEU A 543 4.01 24.36 -2.98
C LEU A 543 5.01 25.13 -2.12
N GLY A 544 5.37 24.59 -0.98
CA GLY A 544 6.32 25.21 -0.08
C GLY A 544 7.78 25.13 -0.56
N LEU A 545 8.72 25.59 0.28
CA LEU A 545 10.16 25.63 -0.04
C LEU A 545 10.76 24.24 -0.31
N ASP A 546 10.22 23.20 0.31
CA ASP A 546 10.57 21.79 0.05
C ASP A 546 9.87 21.21 -1.20
N GLY A 547 9.10 22.05 -1.92
CA GLY A 547 8.33 21.66 -3.10
C GLY A 547 7.17 20.73 -2.79
N THR A 548 6.60 20.75 -1.57
CA THR A 548 5.42 19.94 -1.19
C THR A 548 4.32 20.82 -0.62
N ALA A 549 3.08 20.31 -0.65
CA ALA A 549 1.93 20.86 0.04
C ALA A 549 1.03 19.73 0.57
N TYR A 550 0.38 19.97 1.70
CA TYR A 550 -0.60 19.07 2.28
C TYR A 550 -1.79 19.88 2.76
N CYS A 551 -2.98 19.51 2.30
CA CYS A 551 -4.21 20.11 2.77
C CYS A 551 -5.29 19.05 3.03
N GLU A 552 -6.21 19.40 3.93
CA GLU A 552 -7.38 18.63 4.26
C GLU A 552 -8.64 19.40 3.81
N ILE A 553 -9.63 18.71 3.26
CA ILE A 553 -10.86 19.32 2.76
C ILE A 553 -12.04 18.56 3.32
N THR A 554 -12.92 19.27 4.06
CA THR A 554 -14.13 18.68 4.63
C THR A 554 -15.36 19.49 4.24
N PRO A 555 -16.54 18.86 4.03
CA PRO A 555 -17.77 19.60 3.79
C PRO A 555 -18.18 20.40 5.02
N VAL A 556 -18.85 21.54 4.77
CA VAL A 556 -19.62 22.20 5.82
C VAL A 556 -20.92 21.45 5.96
N GLY A 557 -21.08 20.73 7.08
CA GLY A 557 -22.21 19.87 7.33
C GLY A 557 -23.53 20.63 7.59
N LYS A 558 -24.64 19.88 7.79
CA LYS A 558 -25.94 20.42 8.21
C LYS A 558 -25.86 21.10 9.57
N SER A 559 -24.93 20.68 10.40
CA SER A 559 -24.58 21.34 11.67
C SER A 559 -24.05 22.76 11.51
N GLY A 560 -23.64 23.16 10.28
CA GLY A 560 -22.94 24.43 10.02
C GLY A 560 -21.45 24.38 10.34
N LEU A 561 -20.92 23.21 10.70
CA LEU A 561 -19.52 23.00 11.06
C LEU A 561 -18.74 22.34 9.92
N ALA A 562 -17.48 22.73 9.78
CA ALA A 562 -16.45 21.97 9.08
C ALA A 562 -15.55 21.31 10.13
N PHE A 563 -15.75 20.03 10.39
CA PHE A 563 -15.05 19.30 11.45
C PHE A 563 -13.85 18.54 10.88
N PHE A 564 -12.67 18.79 11.44
CA PHE A 564 -11.40 18.19 10.97
C PHE A 564 -10.88 17.06 11.87
N GLY A 565 -11.40 16.89 13.09
CA GLY A 565 -11.01 15.80 13.98
C GLY A 565 -9.76 16.07 14.81
N ASP A 566 -8.87 15.08 14.97
CA ASP A 566 -7.67 15.13 15.82
C ASP A 566 -6.56 15.97 15.16
N GLU A 567 -6.29 17.14 15.76
CA GLU A 567 -5.24 18.07 15.29
C GLU A 567 -3.84 17.46 15.29
N GLY A 568 -3.60 16.45 16.12
CA GLY A 568 -2.31 15.79 16.27
C GLY A 568 -2.04 14.69 15.24
N LYS A 569 -2.94 14.42 14.28
CA LYS A 569 -2.80 13.30 13.32
C LYS A 569 -2.66 13.77 11.88
N PHE A 570 -1.91 12.99 11.07
CA PHE A 570 -1.85 13.21 9.61
C PHE A 570 -3.21 12.97 8.95
N ALA A 571 -3.92 11.89 9.29
CA ALA A 571 -5.28 11.65 8.87
C ALA A 571 -6.22 12.03 10.03
N SER A 572 -6.50 13.31 10.16
CA SER A 572 -7.16 13.91 11.32
C SER A 572 -8.53 13.31 11.63
N ASN A 573 -9.29 12.90 10.60
CA ASN A 573 -10.59 12.20 10.69
C ASN A 573 -10.50 10.69 10.43
N GLY A 574 -9.29 10.07 10.52
CA GLY A 574 -9.13 8.62 10.39
C GLY A 574 -9.97 7.84 11.39
N ARG A 575 -10.64 6.75 10.95
CA ARG A 575 -11.63 6.01 11.75
C ARG A 575 -11.06 5.41 13.03
N GLN A 576 -9.78 5.13 13.08
CA GLN A 576 -9.10 4.60 14.27
C GLN A 576 -9.03 5.65 15.40
N ARG A 577 -9.26 6.94 15.07
CA ARG A 577 -9.37 8.05 16.03
C ARG A 577 -10.80 8.60 16.10
N ILE A 578 -11.38 8.94 14.98
CA ILE A 578 -12.76 9.43 14.88
C ILE A 578 -13.64 8.26 14.40
N ALA A 579 -14.17 7.48 15.34
CA ALA A 579 -14.87 6.24 15.01
C ALA A 579 -16.21 6.48 14.30
N ALA A 580 -16.89 7.58 14.61
CA ALA A 580 -18.14 7.95 13.96
C ALA A 580 -18.38 9.47 14.01
N LEU A 581 -19.02 9.98 12.96
CA LEU A 581 -19.56 11.33 12.90
C LEU A 581 -21.06 11.28 12.57
N GLY A 582 -21.88 11.98 13.34
CA GLY A 582 -23.29 12.22 13.06
C GLY A 582 -23.52 13.71 12.80
N ASP A 583 -24.18 14.06 11.69
CA ASP A 583 -24.43 15.43 11.27
C ASP A 583 -25.94 15.68 11.10
N ALA A 584 -26.47 16.62 11.86
CA ALA A 584 -27.86 17.03 11.84
C ALA A 584 -27.95 18.56 11.89
N ASP A 585 -29.15 19.12 11.71
CA ASP A 585 -29.37 20.56 11.75
C ASP A 585 -28.91 21.15 13.09
N GLY A 586 -27.91 22.04 13.02
CA GLY A 586 -27.34 22.72 14.18
C GLY A 586 -26.60 21.81 15.16
N LYS A 587 -26.34 20.50 14.81
CA LYS A 587 -25.75 19.54 15.73
C LYS A 587 -24.79 18.59 15.01
N LEU A 588 -23.54 18.48 15.49
CA LEU A 588 -22.60 17.44 15.13
C LEU A 588 -22.27 16.57 16.35
N THR A 589 -22.25 15.26 16.16
CA THR A 589 -21.84 14.29 17.19
C THR A 589 -20.59 13.54 16.71
N ALA A 590 -19.55 13.53 17.52
CA ALA A 590 -18.30 12.81 17.21
C ALA A 590 -18.03 11.73 18.28
N THR A 591 -17.75 10.51 17.84
CA THR A 591 -17.23 9.44 18.69
C THR A 591 -15.72 9.35 18.51
N ILE A 592 -14.98 9.57 19.58
CA ILE A 592 -13.50 9.65 19.57
C ILE A 592 -12.96 8.44 20.34
N THR A 593 -12.00 7.73 19.76
CA THR A 593 -11.35 6.53 20.34
C THR A 593 -9.96 6.89 20.84
N PHE A 594 -9.61 6.41 22.02
CA PHE A 594 -8.33 6.61 22.69
C PHE A 594 -7.66 5.28 22.98
N ALA A 595 -6.33 5.31 23.07
CA ALA A 595 -5.59 4.26 23.74
C ALA A 595 -5.85 4.31 25.26
N ALA A 596 -5.72 3.19 25.95
CA ALA A 596 -5.85 3.16 27.40
C ALA A 596 -4.83 4.10 28.07
N GLY A 597 -5.32 5.03 28.92
CA GLY A 597 -4.48 6.01 29.61
C GLY A 597 -3.86 7.10 28.71
N GLU A 598 -4.37 7.27 27.49
CA GLU A 598 -3.93 8.34 26.60
C GLU A 598 -4.30 9.72 27.15
N LYS A 599 -3.42 10.68 26.96
CA LYS A 599 -3.67 12.09 27.34
C LYS A 599 -4.85 12.66 26.54
N PRO A 600 -5.46 13.78 27.01
CA PRO A 600 -6.49 14.47 26.25
C PRO A 600 -6.07 14.74 24.81
N VAL A 601 -7.00 14.58 23.88
CA VAL A 601 -6.80 14.80 22.45
C VAL A 601 -7.47 16.10 22.05
N ARG A 602 -6.77 16.95 21.31
CA ARG A 602 -7.34 18.19 20.78
C ARG A 602 -8.01 17.94 19.45
N VAL A 603 -9.34 18.14 19.40
CA VAL A 603 -10.09 18.15 18.16
C VAL A 603 -10.37 19.57 17.72
N PHE A 604 -10.43 19.78 16.39
CA PHE A 604 -10.62 21.11 15.83
C PHE A 604 -11.56 21.13 14.63
N GLY A 605 -11.96 22.34 14.26
CA GLY A 605 -12.79 22.60 13.08
C GLY A 605 -13.00 24.08 12.86
N PHE A 606 -13.92 24.40 11.95
CA PHE A 606 -14.25 25.80 11.60
C PHE A 606 -15.78 25.99 11.64
N ALA A 607 -16.20 27.13 12.17
CA ALA A 607 -17.58 27.54 12.32
C ALA A 607 -17.74 29.05 12.15
N LYS A 608 -18.95 29.51 11.83
CA LYS A 608 -19.26 30.95 11.82
C LYS A 608 -19.20 31.59 13.21
N ASN A 609 -19.68 30.86 14.23
CA ASN A 609 -19.68 31.26 15.60
C ASN A 609 -19.11 30.14 16.48
N ILE A 610 -18.70 30.48 17.72
CA ILE A 610 -18.25 29.49 18.69
C ILE A 610 -19.32 28.42 18.92
N PRO A 611 -19.05 27.11 18.70
CA PRO A 611 -20.01 26.06 19.03
C PRO A 611 -20.07 25.83 20.53
N THR A 612 -21.26 25.53 21.04
CA THR A 612 -21.42 24.96 22.39
C THR A 612 -21.00 23.51 22.34
N VAL A 613 -20.05 23.10 23.19
CA VAL A 613 -19.50 21.73 23.20
C VAL A 613 -19.89 21.07 24.53
N THR A 614 -20.44 19.86 24.42
CA THR A 614 -20.81 19.04 25.58
C THR A 614 -20.41 17.61 25.39
N ALA A 615 -20.05 16.90 26.45
CA ALA A 615 -19.79 15.46 26.41
C ALA A 615 -21.04 14.68 26.79
N GLN A 616 -21.42 13.70 25.98
CA GLN A 616 -22.39 12.66 26.35
C GLN A 616 -21.66 11.54 27.10
N SER A 617 -20.38 11.29 26.78
CA SER A 617 -19.46 10.36 27.44
C SER A 617 -18.05 10.92 27.39
N GLY A 618 -17.26 10.74 28.45
CA GLY A 618 -15.99 11.41 28.62
C GLY A 618 -16.14 12.84 29.15
N SER A 619 -15.16 13.69 28.91
CA SER A 619 -15.21 15.11 29.30
C SER A 619 -14.60 16.02 28.24
N VAL A 620 -14.95 17.29 28.27
CA VAL A 620 -14.43 18.34 27.39
C VAL A 620 -13.86 19.50 28.16
N GLY A 621 -12.78 20.06 27.70
CA GLY A 621 -12.23 21.31 28.18
C GLY A 621 -13.07 22.53 27.72
N ILE A 622 -12.57 23.72 28.01
CA ILE A 622 -13.18 24.97 27.53
C ILE A 622 -12.85 25.11 26.03
N PRO A 623 -13.83 25.25 25.13
CA PRO A 623 -13.59 25.46 23.72
C PRO A 623 -12.82 26.78 23.47
N ALA A 624 -11.75 26.72 22.72
CA ALA A 624 -11.11 27.90 22.17
C ALA A 624 -11.75 28.26 20.82
N PHE A 625 -11.87 29.56 20.53
CA PHE A 625 -12.42 30.06 19.26
C PHE A 625 -11.72 31.34 18.82
N ASP A 626 -11.29 31.34 17.56
CA ASP A 626 -10.76 32.53 16.92
C ASP A 626 -11.83 33.14 15.98
N PRO A 627 -12.39 34.32 16.33
CA PRO A 627 -13.43 34.93 15.52
C PRO A 627 -12.97 35.42 14.16
N ASN A 628 -11.66 35.63 13.96
CA ASN A 628 -11.11 36.12 12.69
C ASN A 628 -11.05 35.00 11.65
N THR A 629 -10.72 33.77 12.08
CA THR A 629 -10.59 32.61 11.19
C THR A 629 -11.81 31.69 11.26
N GLY A 630 -12.61 31.82 12.32
CA GLY A 630 -13.70 30.90 12.62
C GLY A 630 -13.23 29.54 13.17
N ARG A 631 -11.93 29.40 13.49
CA ARG A 631 -11.38 28.16 14.03
C ARG A 631 -11.82 27.94 15.47
N PHE A 632 -12.32 26.75 15.74
CA PHE A 632 -12.53 26.26 17.11
C PHE A 632 -11.66 25.05 17.41
N SER A 633 -11.29 24.86 18.66
CA SER A 633 -10.66 23.64 19.15
C SER A 633 -11.09 23.35 20.58
N VAL A 634 -11.07 22.08 20.96
CA VAL A 634 -11.40 21.64 22.31
C VAL A 634 -10.61 20.39 22.67
N ASP A 635 -10.10 20.35 23.91
CA ASP A 635 -9.47 19.16 24.46
C ASP A 635 -10.54 18.18 24.94
N VAL A 636 -10.43 16.93 24.54
CA VAL A 636 -11.35 15.85 24.86
C VAL A 636 -10.63 14.79 25.66
N SER A 637 -11.19 14.39 26.79
CA SER A 637 -10.72 13.28 27.61
C SER A 637 -11.69 12.10 27.54
N PRO A 638 -11.16 10.86 27.54
CA PRO A 638 -12.01 9.67 27.44
C PRO A 638 -12.87 9.45 28.69
N ALA A 639 -13.91 8.62 28.54
CA ALA A 639 -14.60 7.95 29.64
C ALA A 639 -13.76 6.77 30.18
N ASP A 640 -14.34 6.03 31.14
CA ASP A 640 -13.71 4.82 31.68
C ASP A 640 -13.42 3.77 30.60
N VAL A 641 -12.46 2.89 30.90
CA VAL A 641 -11.96 1.87 29.96
C VAL A 641 -13.06 0.88 29.60
N VAL A 642 -13.19 0.61 28.30
CA VAL A 642 -14.01 -0.45 27.71
C VAL A 642 -13.12 -1.36 26.90
N THR A 643 -13.35 -2.67 26.92
CA THR A 643 -12.64 -3.62 26.05
C THR A 643 -13.35 -3.72 24.69
N ASN A 644 -12.60 -3.59 23.58
CA ASN A 644 -13.18 -3.77 22.25
C ASN A 644 -13.42 -5.26 21.93
N SER A 645 -14.05 -5.55 20.80
CA SER A 645 -14.31 -6.92 20.32
C SER A 645 -13.04 -7.73 20.04
N GLY A 646 -11.86 -7.08 19.96
CA GLY A 646 -10.55 -7.71 19.79
C GLY A 646 -9.78 -7.94 21.09
N GLY A 647 -10.39 -7.62 22.24
CA GLY A 647 -9.74 -7.80 23.55
C GLY A 647 -8.81 -6.65 23.97
N ASP A 648 -8.59 -5.65 23.12
CA ASP A 648 -7.73 -4.51 23.46
C ASP A 648 -8.50 -3.51 24.37
N PRO A 649 -7.87 -2.99 25.43
CA PRO A 649 -8.46 -1.94 26.24
C PRO A 649 -8.48 -0.62 25.43
N ILE A 650 -9.66 -0.15 25.11
CA ILE A 650 -9.88 1.15 24.48
C ILE A 650 -10.74 2.03 25.38
N GLN A 651 -10.61 3.33 25.19
CA GLN A 651 -11.47 4.32 25.81
C GLN A 651 -12.17 5.13 24.72
N THR A 652 -13.36 5.60 24.99
CA THR A 652 -14.11 6.42 24.03
C THR A 652 -14.67 7.67 24.70
N ALA A 653 -14.89 8.71 23.89
CA ALA A 653 -15.69 9.87 24.28
C ALA A 653 -16.71 10.15 23.17
N ILE A 654 -17.92 10.57 23.57
CA ILE A 654 -18.97 11.02 22.65
C ILE A 654 -19.20 12.50 22.90
N ILE A 655 -18.89 13.32 21.94
CA ILE A 655 -18.90 14.78 22.03
C ILE A 655 -19.97 15.36 21.10
N ILE A 656 -20.70 16.33 21.60
CA ILE A 656 -21.74 17.02 20.85
C ILE A 656 -21.35 18.49 20.70
N PHE A 657 -21.29 18.93 19.46
CA PHE A 657 -21.09 20.31 19.05
C PHE A 657 -22.44 20.87 18.58
N LYS A 658 -22.88 22.01 19.15
CA LYS A 658 -24.09 22.70 18.73
C LYS A 658 -23.76 24.10 18.21
N THR A 659 -24.28 24.44 17.04
CA THR A 659 -24.24 25.80 16.50
C THR A 659 -25.61 26.48 16.84
N ARG A 660 -25.57 27.77 17.09
CA ARG A 660 -26.75 28.59 17.32
C ARG A 660 -27.28 29.14 16.01
#